data_cfdcd5683e6b8962e2c46fec88303c87
#
_entry.id   cfdcd5683e6b8962e2c46fec88303c87
#
_cell.length_a   1.000
_cell.length_b   1.000
_cell.length_c   1.000
_cell.angle_alpha   90.00
_cell.angle_beta   90.00
_cell.angle_gamma   90.00
#
_symmetry.space_group_name_H-M   'P 1'
#
loop_
_entity.id
_entity.type
_entity.pdbx_description
1 polymer ?
#
loop_
_entity_poly.entity_id
_entity_poly.type
_entity_poly.pdbx_seq_one_letter_code
_entity_poly.pdbx_strand_id
1 'polypeptide(L)'
;MKKKTGKKKILIAVCALVLAAAIAAAVILPGMFQKSINNYSYVAEKQTGVDYSADFDITLKGTSANLMINSKIASVALVSSDGKTIFNSCSKDAAKYSLANVLSIRMRDKDGNSYTMNSTDNSVSFGTFEVKVIDKTAVSVKFNFFTDAKHAKNTLSHTDTYVSVPVIFSNENGNFKASVNTADIVLPEGNYIEKLSILQGLFSVNTATGNEFYTLPDGCGAEVDLSAVSEKPLTLDLGVYGSDVAFYDYSQGAVLPFFAMTKNSYLVNTIITNGDALSEISCKKFENGGGYLYNTFTITACGMIDGKFCAGESYEGEVSQVYAVTKGGTYNNISEQVRDNLITRGYLPNEISDKFIDMPFFINVLGSPDGKAVATTFEDAAEITAVLKTRGVRNIALRFSGANKNGLSSVSFESDTFSSDLGGKDGYNTMARKITEQDNTAWLDINLYTGKHDGKSQSVKVYETPSKFAGFTANSFSLNSTNRVNANISECYKMISSLKSADICLNDASMILYTDLKVGLNRQQVLENIKEKSSALSANGGLMLSYPAVYLMKEADAVFNIPDTANCVGNEGVTAVPVLQMVLHGSVIYGSSYMNITNLSAEDALLKAIEYGSAPSFLFTHNSESNLNYNVYASHTAELYADAKKLLPVMDMKITSHELVVPGVYKTTYDYNKVVYVNYNPAVVEVNGVMISAKDYVII
;
A
#
# COMPACT_ATOMS: atom_id res chain seq x y z
N MET A 1 -67.62 -0.37 45.68
CA MET A 1 -66.20 -0.67 45.31
C MET A 1 -65.92 -0.93 43.81
N LYS A 2 -66.59 -0.27 42.86
CA LYS A 2 -66.37 -0.52 41.39
C LYS A 2 -65.83 0.66 40.55
N LYS A 3 -65.48 1.78 41.16
CA LYS A 3 -64.97 2.98 40.46
C LYS A 3 -63.41 3.20 40.47
N LYS A 4 -62.65 2.38 41.24
CA LYS A 4 -61.20 2.53 41.30
C LYS A 4 -60.40 1.72 40.28
N THR A 5 -60.97 0.68 39.67
CA THR A 5 -60.29 -0.20 38.68
C THR A 5 -60.30 0.38 37.29
N GLY A 6 -61.25 1.24 36.91
CA GLY A 6 -61.25 1.90 35.61
C GLY A 6 -60.11 2.95 35.45
N LYS A 7 -59.87 3.79 36.47
CA LYS A 7 -58.88 4.81 36.47
C LYS A 7 -57.43 4.24 36.40
N LYS A 8 -57.15 3.10 37.06
CA LYS A 8 -55.88 2.39 36.99
C LYS A 8 -55.63 1.81 35.61
N LYS A 9 -56.66 1.25 34.94
CA LYS A 9 -56.50 0.71 33.58
C LYS A 9 -56.28 1.81 32.55
N ILE A 10 -56.94 2.97 32.69
CA ILE A 10 -56.73 4.13 31.82
C ILE A 10 -55.34 4.71 32.06
N LEU A 11 -54.85 4.82 33.29
CA LEU A 11 -53.53 5.31 33.59
C LEU A 11 -52.44 4.38 33.04
N ILE A 12 -52.61 3.06 33.13
CA ILE A 12 -51.66 2.08 32.55
C ILE A 12 -51.69 2.16 31.03
N ALA A 13 -52.84 2.32 30.38
CA ALA A 13 -52.95 2.49 28.94
C ALA A 13 -52.31 3.79 28.46
N VAL A 14 -52.46 4.90 29.18
CA VAL A 14 -51.82 6.17 28.87
C VAL A 14 -50.29 6.08 29.08
N CYS A 15 -49.85 5.46 30.16
CA CYS A 15 -48.40 5.23 30.37
C CYS A 15 -47.78 4.32 29.30
N ALA A 16 -48.52 3.28 28.86
CA ALA A 16 -48.05 2.41 27.77
C ALA A 16 -47.99 3.15 26.41
N LEU A 17 -48.95 4.04 26.15
CA LEU A 17 -48.97 4.89 24.95
C LEU A 17 -47.83 5.94 24.96
N VAL A 18 -47.57 6.55 26.11
CA VAL A 18 -46.45 7.50 26.27
C VAL A 18 -45.10 6.78 26.15
N LEU A 19 -44.99 5.57 26.71
CA LEU A 19 -43.77 4.76 26.58
C LEU A 19 -43.56 4.29 25.13
N ALA A 20 -44.63 3.86 24.44
CA ALA A 20 -44.57 3.51 23.03
C ALA A 20 -44.20 4.71 22.13
N ALA A 21 -44.76 5.89 22.44
CA ALA A 21 -44.41 7.13 21.76
C ALA A 21 -42.94 7.57 22.04
N ALA A 22 -42.46 7.37 23.28
CA ALA A 22 -41.06 7.65 23.64
C ALA A 22 -40.08 6.66 22.98
N ILE A 23 -40.45 5.37 22.88
CA ILE A 23 -39.66 4.37 22.16
C ILE A 23 -39.69 4.65 20.65
N ALA A 24 -40.83 5.00 20.07
CA ALA A 24 -40.93 5.39 18.68
C ALA A 24 -40.10 6.67 18.39
N ALA A 25 -40.15 7.65 19.29
CA ALA A 25 -39.33 8.85 19.19
C ALA A 25 -37.82 8.54 19.35
N ALA A 26 -37.44 7.62 20.26
CA ALA A 26 -36.06 7.20 20.46
C ALA A 26 -35.50 6.37 19.30
N VAL A 27 -36.35 5.70 18.52
CA VAL A 27 -35.94 4.91 17.32
C VAL A 27 -36.06 5.71 16.04
N ILE A 28 -37.09 6.57 15.93
CA ILE A 28 -37.36 7.35 14.70
C ILE A 28 -36.55 8.66 14.68
N LEU A 29 -36.40 9.36 15.84
CA LEU A 29 -35.64 10.58 15.94
C LEU A 29 -34.15 10.40 15.64
N PRO A 30 -33.44 9.39 16.16
CA PRO A 30 -32.06 9.15 15.72
C PRO A 30 -31.97 8.79 14.23
N GLY A 31 -32.94 8.05 13.69
CA GLY A 31 -33.00 7.75 12.26
C GLY A 31 -33.35 8.97 11.40
N MET A 32 -34.15 9.90 11.92
CA MET A 32 -34.46 11.18 11.26
C MET A 32 -33.32 12.18 11.45
N PHE A 33 -32.64 12.20 12.60
CA PHE A 33 -31.43 13.00 12.80
C PHE A 33 -30.23 12.39 12.07
N GLN A 34 -30.10 11.08 11.96
CA GLN A 34 -29.12 10.45 11.06
C GLN A 34 -29.42 10.72 9.57
N LYS A 35 -30.67 10.93 9.19
CA LYS A 35 -31.04 11.40 7.85
C LYS A 35 -30.80 12.89 7.63
N SER A 36 -30.73 13.70 8.68
CA SER A 36 -30.43 15.14 8.60
C SER A 36 -28.96 15.47 8.85
N ILE A 37 -28.16 14.49 9.35
CA ILE A 37 -26.68 14.50 9.22
C ILE A 37 -26.37 13.90 7.85
N ASN A 38 -26.96 14.47 6.84
CA ASN A 38 -26.75 14.03 5.48
C ASN A 38 -25.46 14.67 4.96
N ASN A 39 -24.62 13.84 4.40
CA ASN A 39 -23.89 14.15 3.23
C ASN A 39 -24.63 15.21 2.42
N TYR A 40 -24.30 16.46 2.58
CA TYR A 40 -24.61 17.47 1.60
C TYR A 40 -23.72 17.16 0.40
N SER A 41 -24.09 16.11 -0.34
CA SER A 41 -23.65 16.03 -1.72
C SER A 41 -24.45 17.11 -2.42
N TYR A 42 -23.81 18.17 -2.81
CA TYR A 42 -24.34 19.07 -3.78
C TYR A 42 -24.52 18.25 -5.06
N VAL A 43 -25.74 17.74 -5.27
CA VAL A 43 -26.11 17.19 -6.57
C VAL A 43 -26.30 18.39 -7.46
N ALA A 44 -25.30 18.65 -8.29
CA ALA A 44 -25.43 19.59 -9.38
C ALA A 44 -26.73 19.29 -10.12
N GLU A 45 -27.63 20.25 -10.28
CA GLU A 45 -28.59 20.18 -11.36
C GLU A 45 -27.77 19.95 -12.63
N LYS A 46 -27.96 18.79 -13.27
CA LYS A 46 -27.26 18.44 -14.51
C LYS A 46 -27.40 19.64 -15.45
N GLN A 47 -26.30 20.36 -15.69
CA GLN A 47 -26.22 21.24 -16.84
C GLN A 47 -26.23 20.33 -18.08
N THR A 48 -27.42 20.04 -18.56
CA THR A 48 -27.65 19.33 -19.81
C THR A 48 -27.15 20.27 -20.92
N GLY A 49 -25.96 19.94 -21.45
CA GLY A 49 -25.44 20.62 -22.61
C GLY A 49 -24.00 21.16 -22.56
N VAL A 50 -23.26 21.03 -21.47
CA VAL A 50 -21.86 21.40 -21.47
C VAL A 50 -21.04 20.24 -22.09
N ASP A 51 -20.50 20.52 -23.28
CA ASP A 51 -19.51 19.62 -23.90
C ASP A 51 -18.15 19.88 -23.23
N TYR A 52 -17.82 19.03 -22.24
CA TYR A 52 -16.55 19.09 -21.51
C TYR A 52 -15.34 18.70 -22.38
N SER A 53 -15.53 18.33 -23.64
CA SER A 53 -14.50 17.89 -24.55
C SER A 53 -13.94 18.98 -25.48
N ALA A 54 -14.56 20.17 -25.51
CA ALA A 54 -14.19 21.23 -26.44
C ALA A 54 -13.61 22.46 -25.74
N ASP A 55 -12.73 23.16 -26.45
CA ASP A 55 -12.20 24.51 -26.15
C ASP A 55 -11.16 24.62 -25.03
N PHE A 56 -10.16 23.69 -25.00
CA PHE A 56 -8.96 23.91 -24.22
C PHE A 56 -8.14 25.07 -24.79
N ASP A 57 -7.95 26.11 -24.02
CA ASP A 57 -7.28 27.36 -24.43
C ASP A 57 -5.90 27.57 -23.81
N ILE A 58 -5.53 26.75 -22.80
CA ILE A 58 -4.19 26.75 -22.18
C ILE A 58 -3.54 25.39 -22.41
N THR A 59 -2.27 25.38 -22.82
CA THR A 59 -1.50 24.16 -23.10
C THR A 59 -0.14 24.22 -22.44
N LEU A 60 0.15 23.23 -21.58
CA LEU A 60 1.50 22.87 -21.14
C LEU A 60 2.00 21.72 -22.01
N LYS A 61 3.09 21.95 -22.75
CA LYS A 61 3.64 20.96 -23.69
C LYS A 61 4.50 19.94 -22.94
N GLY A 62 4.25 18.65 -23.16
CA GLY A 62 5.07 17.56 -22.68
C GLY A 62 5.73 16.77 -23.83
N THR A 63 6.35 15.64 -23.49
CA THR A 63 7.08 14.82 -24.47
C THR A 63 6.13 13.98 -25.33
N SER A 64 5.27 13.18 -24.72
CA SER A 64 4.34 12.25 -25.40
C SER A 64 2.90 12.72 -25.40
N ALA A 65 2.60 13.75 -24.63
CA ALA A 65 1.27 14.35 -24.50
C ALA A 65 1.38 15.83 -24.15
N ASN A 66 0.25 16.52 -24.19
CA ASN A 66 0.10 17.87 -23.65
C ASN A 66 -0.91 17.84 -22.49
N LEU A 67 -0.65 18.63 -21.44
CA LEU A 67 -1.68 18.94 -20.45
C LEU A 67 -2.42 20.19 -20.93
N MET A 68 -3.72 20.05 -21.08
CA MET A 68 -4.59 21.09 -21.60
C MET A 68 -5.63 21.49 -20.56
N ILE A 69 -5.84 22.80 -20.41
CA ILE A 69 -6.78 23.37 -19.45
C ILE A 69 -7.79 24.24 -20.21
N ASN A 70 -9.06 24.06 -19.87
CA ASN A 70 -10.12 24.97 -20.30
C ASN A 70 -10.31 26.03 -19.20
N SER A 71 -9.94 27.29 -19.51
CA SER A 71 -10.01 28.37 -18.54
C SER A 71 -11.43 28.82 -18.17
N LYS A 72 -12.44 28.41 -18.94
CA LYS A 72 -13.86 28.81 -18.73
C LYS A 72 -14.60 27.90 -17.76
N ILE A 73 -14.21 26.60 -17.70
CA ILE A 73 -14.86 25.57 -16.86
C ILE A 73 -13.88 24.86 -15.94
N ALA A 74 -12.62 25.28 -15.93
CA ALA A 74 -11.53 24.68 -15.17
C ALA A 74 -11.35 23.15 -15.38
N SER A 75 -11.71 22.62 -16.55
CA SER A 75 -11.44 21.21 -16.87
C SER A 75 -9.99 21.01 -17.29
N VAL A 76 -9.44 19.84 -16.99
CA VAL A 76 -8.06 19.48 -17.28
C VAL A 76 -8.04 18.16 -18.04
N ALA A 77 -7.24 18.07 -19.10
CA ALA A 77 -7.05 16.86 -19.88
C ALA A 77 -5.59 16.62 -20.21
N LEU A 78 -5.21 15.33 -20.31
CA LEU A 78 -3.99 14.90 -20.97
C LEU A 78 -4.35 14.45 -22.40
N VAL A 79 -3.78 15.11 -23.38
CA VAL A 79 -4.04 14.86 -24.79
C VAL A 79 -2.76 14.35 -25.43
N SER A 80 -2.82 13.14 -26.01
CA SER A 80 -1.68 12.52 -26.68
C SER A 80 -1.09 13.43 -27.77
N SER A 81 0.19 13.28 -28.06
CA SER A 81 0.90 14.11 -29.06
C SER A 81 0.29 14.03 -30.47
N ASP A 82 -0.40 12.93 -30.80
CA ASP A 82 -1.15 12.77 -32.06
C ASP A 82 -2.61 13.28 -31.99
N GLY A 83 -3.05 13.77 -30.82
CA GLY A 83 -4.39 14.33 -30.58
C GLY A 83 -5.52 13.28 -30.55
N LYS A 84 -5.23 11.98 -30.66
CA LYS A 84 -6.25 10.94 -30.81
C LYS A 84 -6.74 10.36 -29.49
N THR A 85 -5.89 10.34 -28.46
CA THR A 85 -6.21 9.80 -27.14
C THR A 85 -6.30 10.93 -26.13
N ILE A 86 -7.42 11.00 -25.44
CA ILE A 86 -7.73 12.04 -24.47
C ILE A 86 -8.10 11.36 -23.14
N PHE A 87 -7.40 11.75 -22.07
CA PHE A 87 -7.77 11.51 -20.69
C PHE A 87 -8.28 12.82 -20.11
N ASN A 88 -9.58 12.91 -19.83
CA ASN A 88 -10.21 14.17 -19.42
C ASN A 88 -10.89 14.01 -18.05
N SER A 89 -10.47 14.84 -17.08
CA SER A 89 -11.01 14.82 -15.71
C SER A 89 -12.52 15.14 -15.64
N CYS A 90 -13.05 15.85 -16.62
CA CYS A 90 -14.47 16.26 -16.70
C CYS A 90 -15.18 15.63 -17.91
N SER A 91 -14.84 14.39 -18.27
CA SER A 91 -15.47 13.68 -19.37
C SER A 91 -16.90 13.22 -19.05
N LYS A 92 -17.67 12.85 -20.10
CA LYS A 92 -18.97 12.19 -19.92
C LYS A 92 -18.86 10.87 -19.16
N ASP A 93 -17.75 10.14 -19.35
CA ASP A 93 -17.46 8.91 -18.62
C ASP A 93 -17.29 9.19 -17.12
N ALA A 94 -16.52 10.21 -16.76
CA ALA A 94 -16.36 10.66 -15.39
C ALA A 94 -17.68 11.14 -14.77
N ALA A 95 -18.48 11.88 -15.54
CA ALA A 95 -19.79 12.39 -15.09
C ALA A 95 -20.78 11.27 -14.75
N LYS A 96 -20.73 10.14 -15.47
CA LYS A 96 -21.56 8.96 -15.16
C LYS A 96 -21.32 8.43 -13.75
N TYR A 97 -20.10 8.55 -13.26
CA TYR A 97 -19.69 8.05 -11.94
C TYR A 97 -19.66 9.16 -10.87
N SER A 98 -20.13 10.38 -11.21
CA SER A 98 -20.05 11.57 -10.34
C SER A 98 -18.62 11.97 -9.99
N LEU A 99 -17.66 11.67 -10.86
CA LEU A 99 -16.22 11.95 -10.72
C LEU A 99 -15.72 13.04 -11.66
N ALA A 100 -16.61 13.69 -12.42
CA ALA A 100 -16.25 14.76 -13.36
C ALA A 100 -15.85 16.04 -12.62
N ASN A 101 -14.62 16.05 -12.08
CA ASN A 101 -14.08 17.19 -11.35
C ASN A 101 -12.55 17.26 -11.51
N VAL A 102 -11.97 18.41 -11.22
CA VAL A 102 -10.54 18.64 -11.13
C VAL A 102 -10.07 18.56 -9.69
N LEU A 103 -10.90 19.04 -8.77
CA LEU A 103 -10.66 18.99 -7.34
C LEU A 103 -11.92 18.51 -6.62
N SER A 104 -11.74 17.54 -5.75
CA SER A 104 -12.74 17.10 -4.77
C SER A 104 -12.14 17.20 -3.38
N ILE A 105 -12.84 17.86 -2.47
CA ILE A 105 -12.45 17.95 -1.06
C ILE A 105 -13.58 17.46 -0.18
N ARG A 106 -13.21 16.76 0.88
CA ARG A 106 -14.10 16.46 2.00
C ARG A 106 -13.61 17.24 3.21
N MET A 107 -14.40 18.22 3.62
CA MET A 107 -14.14 19.04 4.78
C MET A 107 -14.93 18.54 5.98
N ARG A 108 -14.43 18.75 7.18
CA ARG A 108 -15.18 18.60 8.42
C ARG A 108 -15.19 19.89 9.20
N ASP A 109 -16.31 20.14 9.89
CA ASP A 109 -16.41 21.21 10.87
C ASP A 109 -15.99 20.73 12.28
N LYS A 110 -15.95 21.66 13.22
CA LYS A 110 -15.61 21.40 14.64
C LYS A 110 -16.56 20.40 15.33
N ASP A 111 -17.76 20.21 14.80
CA ASP A 111 -18.78 19.31 15.36
C ASP A 111 -18.70 17.91 14.71
N GLY A 112 -17.76 17.71 13.76
CA GLY A 112 -17.53 16.46 13.05
C GLY A 112 -18.44 16.25 11.83
N ASN A 113 -19.28 17.22 11.46
CA ASN A 113 -20.08 17.12 10.25
C ASN A 113 -19.20 17.20 9.01
N SER A 114 -19.46 16.37 8.01
CA SER A 114 -18.66 16.32 6.78
C SER A 114 -19.39 16.90 5.59
N TYR A 115 -18.63 17.64 4.77
CA TYR A 115 -19.12 18.26 3.54
C TYR A 115 -18.19 17.87 2.40
N THR A 116 -18.75 17.33 1.31
CA THR A 116 -17.98 17.05 0.08
C THR A 116 -18.28 18.15 -0.94
N MET A 117 -17.24 18.75 -1.48
CA MET A 117 -17.29 19.82 -2.46
C MET A 117 -16.44 19.43 -3.67
N ASN A 118 -17.04 19.51 -4.85
CA ASN A 118 -16.42 19.15 -6.12
C ASN A 118 -16.34 20.38 -7.03
N SER A 119 -15.27 20.51 -7.78
CA SER A 119 -15.00 21.70 -8.61
C SER A 119 -15.98 21.92 -9.77
N THR A 120 -16.79 20.91 -10.10
CA THR A 120 -17.83 20.98 -11.14
C THR A 120 -19.25 20.97 -10.60
N ASP A 121 -19.43 20.75 -9.28
CA ASP A 121 -20.74 20.77 -8.67
C ASP A 121 -21.25 22.21 -8.58
N ASN A 122 -22.18 22.58 -9.47
CA ASN A 122 -22.81 23.91 -9.46
C ASN A 122 -21.81 25.05 -9.23
N SER A 123 -20.61 24.93 -9.79
CA SER A 123 -19.53 25.88 -9.59
C SER A 123 -19.98 27.34 -9.81
N VAL A 124 -20.91 27.55 -10.72
CA VAL A 124 -21.50 28.87 -11.00
C VAL A 124 -22.40 29.40 -9.87
N SER A 125 -23.00 28.50 -9.08
CA SER A 125 -23.93 28.86 -8.01
C SER A 125 -23.31 28.80 -6.61
N PHE A 126 -22.29 27.93 -6.40
CA PHE A 126 -21.75 27.63 -5.08
C PHE A 126 -20.24 27.84 -4.96
N GLY A 127 -19.54 28.10 -6.05
CA GLY A 127 -18.13 28.34 -6.05
C GLY A 127 -17.70 29.14 -7.27
N THR A 128 -16.48 29.59 -7.22
CA THR A 128 -15.80 30.27 -8.34
C THR A 128 -14.44 29.60 -8.50
N PHE A 129 -13.79 29.84 -9.61
CA PHE A 129 -12.40 29.48 -9.81
C PHE A 129 -11.65 30.61 -10.52
N GLU A 130 -10.34 30.65 -10.31
CA GLU A 130 -9.44 31.58 -10.94
C GLU A 130 -8.32 30.81 -11.63
N VAL A 131 -8.14 31.03 -12.93
CA VAL A 131 -7.03 30.41 -13.68
C VAL A 131 -5.95 31.44 -13.90
N LYS A 132 -4.72 31.16 -13.44
CA LYS A 132 -3.57 32.03 -13.60
C LYS A 132 -2.42 31.26 -14.25
N VAL A 133 -2.04 31.69 -15.44
CA VAL A 133 -0.77 31.21 -16.05
C VAL A 133 0.38 31.85 -15.28
N ILE A 134 1.17 31.01 -14.61
CA ILE A 134 2.35 31.44 -13.84
C ILE A 134 3.49 31.75 -14.82
N ASP A 135 3.77 30.77 -15.69
CA ASP A 135 4.75 30.87 -16.77
C ASP A 135 4.46 29.84 -17.88
N LYS A 136 5.44 29.55 -18.75
CA LYS A 136 5.28 28.58 -19.84
C LYS A 136 5.16 27.13 -19.38
N THR A 137 5.51 26.84 -18.13
CA THR A 137 5.60 25.50 -17.55
C THR A 137 4.60 25.26 -16.42
N ALA A 138 3.90 26.30 -15.93
CA ALA A 138 3.03 26.19 -14.78
C ALA A 138 1.78 27.05 -14.87
N VAL A 139 0.67 26.48 -14.39
CA VAL A 139 -0.65 27.13 -14.29
C VAL A 139 -1.24 26.84 -12.90
N SER A 140 -1.76 27.87 -12.25
CA SER A 140 -2.53 27.75 -11.02
C SER A 140 -4.02 27.81 -11.34
N VAL A 141 -4.77 26.85 -10.80
CA VAL A 141 -6.24 26.89 -10.79
C VAL A 141 -6.67 26.95 -9.34
N LYS A 142 -7.18 28.09 -8.91
CA LYS A 142 -7.63 28.31 -7.53
C LYS A 142 -9.14 28.12 -7.48
N PHE A 143 -9.59 27.12 -6.75
CA PHE A 143 -11.00 26.83 -6.53
C PHE A 143 -11.48 27.47 -5.22
N ASN A 144 -12.62 28.17 -5.30
CA ASN A 144 -13.25 28.83 -4.17
C ASN A 144 -14.63 28.21 -3.96
N PHE A 145 -14.85 27.60 -2.80
CA PHE A 145 -16.10 26.92 -2.45
C PHE A 145 -16.83 27.68 -1.36
N PHE A 146 -18.15 27.55 -1.36
CA PHE A 146 -19.03 28.05 -0.30
C PHE A 146 -19.75 26.86 0.34
N THR A 147 -19.88 26.88 1.66
CA THR A 147 -20.51 25.79 2.42
C THR A 147 -22.04 25.85 2.43
N ASP A 148 -22.63 26.95 1.99
CA ASP A 148 -24.09 27.19 1.96
C ASP A 148 -24.54 27.84 0.64
N ALA A 149 -25.56 27.26 0.00
CA ALA A 149 -26.19 27.75 -1.20
C ALA A 149 -26.74 29.19 -1.09
N LYS A 150 -27.17 29.62 0.08
CA LYS A 150 -27.65 30.98 0.33
C LYS A 150 -26.51 31.98 0.28
N HIS A 151 -25.34 31.62 0.76
CA HIS A 151 -24.16 32.46 0.74
C HIS A 151 -23.55 32.58 -0.65
N ALA A 152 -23.61 31.52 -1.46
CA ALA A 152 -23.14 31.55 -2.86
C ALA A 152 -23.85 32.56 -3.73
N LYS A 153 -25.13 32.81 -3.49
CA LYS A 153 -25.93 33.83 -4.23
C LYS A 153 -25.63 35.26 -3.81
N ASN A 154 -25.06 35.47 -2.62
CA ASN A 154 -24.73 36.77 -2.04
C ASN A 154 -23.24 37.00 -1.90
N THR A 155 -22.46 36.57 -2.82
CA THR A 155 -21.04 36.28 -2.89
C THR A 155 -20.06 37.33 -2.36
N LEU A 156 -20.45 38.50 -1.97
CA LEU A 156 -19.47 39.57 -1.70
C LEU A 156 -19.30 39.96 -0.22
N SER A 157 -19.98 39.32 0.71
CA SER A 157 -20.00 39.81 2.09
C SER A 157 -19.66 38.81 3.22
N HIS A 158 -19.41 37.52 2.92
CA HIS A 158 -19.21 36.55 3.98
C HIS A 158 -17.94 35.69 3.75
N THR A 159 -16.85 36.11 4.41
CA THR A 159 -15.57 35.37 4.45
C THR A 159 -15.62 34.11 5.33
N ASP A 160 -16.60 34.02 6.22
CA ASP A 160 -16.63 33.00 7.28
C ASP A 160 -17.02 31.59 6.82
N THR A 161 -17.52 31.47 5.58
CA THR A 161 -17.91 30.17 4.98
C THR A 161 -17.10 29.83 3.71
N TYR A 162 -16.00 30.51 3.51
CA TYR A 162 -15.21 30.46 2.30
C TYR A 162 -14.07 29.45 2.41
N VAL A 163 -14.01 28.52 1.47
CA VAL A 163 -12.90 27.56 1.33
C VAL A 163 -12.20 27.83 0.01
N SER A 164 -10.89 28.00 0.04
CA SER A 164 -10.09 28.26 -1.15
C SER A 164 -8.92 27.29 -1.24
N VAL A 165 -8.81 26.61 -2.40
CA VAL A 165 -7.77 25.61 -2.65
C VAL A 165 -7.07 25.92 -3.98
N PRO A 166 -5.80 26.33 -3.97
CA PRO A 166 -5.01 26.46 -5.19
C PRO A 166 -4.46 25.10 -5.61
N VAL A 167 -4.70 24.69 -6.85
CA VAL A 167 -4.09 23.54 -7.50
C VAL A 167 -3.08 24.04 -8.52
N ILE A 168 -1.84 23.59 -8.43
CA ILE A 168 -0.77 23.92 -9.38
C ILE A 168 -0.59 22.77 -10.35
N PHE A 169 -0.70 23.06 -11.63
CA PHE A 169 -0.33 22.17 -12.73
C PHE A 169 0.97 22.65 -13.32
N SER A 170 1.98 21.77 -13.42
CA SER A 170 3.29 22.11 -13.99
C SER A 170 3.79 21.02 -14.92
N ASN A 171 4.69 21.39 -15.82
CA ASN A 171 5.50 20.49 -16.61
C ASN A 171 6.88 20.37 -15.95
N GLU A 172 7.28 19.18 -15.59
CA GLU A 172 8.58 18.84 -15.03
C GLU A 172 9.27 17.81 -15.93
N ASN A 173 10.23 18.28 -16.74
CA ASN A 173 11.01 17.42 -17.66
C ASN A 173 10.15 16.59 -18.64
N GLY A 174 9.04 17.15 -19.12
CA GLY A 174 8.14 16.50 -20.09
C GLY A 174 7.02 15.68 -19.46
N ASN A 175 7.03 15.51 -18.16
CA ASN A 175 5.92 14.93 -17.37
C ASN A 175 5.10 16.04 -16.73
N PHE A 176 3.88 15.74 -16.29
CA PHE A 176 3.00 16.72 -15.67
C PHE A 176 2.80 16.44 -14.20
N LYS A 177 2.93 17.46 -13.38
CA LYS A 177 2.67 17.39 -11.95
C LYS A 177 1.40 18.16 -11.62
N ALA A 178 0.56 17.58 -10.75
CA ALA A 178 -0.52 18.28 -10.09
C ALA A 178 -0.24 18.30 -8.59
N SER A 179 -0.28 19.47 -7.97
CA SER A 179 0.04 19.64 -6.55
C SER A 179 -0.87 20.63 -5.85
N VAL A 180 -1.05 20.40 -4.54
CA VAL A 180 -1.70 21.31 -3.60
C VAL A 180 -0.78 21.41 -2.38
N ASN A 181 -0.40 22.63 -2.01
CA ASN A 181 0.22 22.87 -0.72
C ASN A 181 -0.90 23.14 0.29
N THR A 182 -1.03 22.29 1.31
CA THR A 182 -2.12 22.40 2.29
C THR A 182 -2.03 23.67 3.13
N ALA A 183 -0.83 24.25 3.29
CA ALA A 183 -0.63 25.53 3.96
C ALA A 183 -1.26 26.73 3.20
N ASP A 184 -1.49 26.60 1.89
CA ASP A 184 -2.11 27.63 1.06
C ASP A 184 -3.65 27.53 1.01
N ILE A 185 -4.22 26.52 1.68
CA ILE A 185 -5.67 26.31 1.76
C ILE A 185 -6.26 27.29 2.79
N VAL A 186 -7.25 28.06 2.35
CA VAL A 186 -8.02 28.94 3.25
C VAL A 186 -9.27 28.19 3.72
N LEU A 187 -9.45 28.09 5.02
CA LEU A 187 -10.58 27.40 5.67
C LEU A 187 -11.27 28.33 6.68
N PRO A 188 -12.59 28.17 6.91
CA PRO A 188 -13.26 28.76 8.06
C PRO A 188 -12.66 28.27 9.37
N GLU A 189 -12.67 29.11 10.41
CA GLU A 189 -12.16 28.75 11.74
C GLU A 189 -12.85 27.49 12.29
N GLY A 190 -12.04 26.56 12.81
CA GLY A 190 -12.50 25.29 13.38
C GLY A 190 -12.88 24.22 12.35
N ASN A 191 -12.60 24.45 11.06
CA ASN A 191 -12.77 23.46 10.01
C ASN A 191 -11.42 22.91 9.56
N TYR A 192 -11.42 21.68 9.01
CA TYR A 192 -10.23 21.05 8.44
C TYR A 192 -10.57 20.20 7.23
N ILE A 193 -9.61 19.99 6.34
CA ILE A 193 -9.74 19.05 5.22
C ILE A 193 -9.52 17.63 5.75
N GLU A 194 -10.50 16.76 5.57
CA GLU A 194 -10.36 15.34 5.82
C GLU A 194 -9.67 14.65 4.64
N LYS A 195 -10.26 14.80 3.44
CA LYS A 195 -9.77 14.16 2.21
C LYS A 195 -9.69 15.16 1.06
N LEU A 196 -8.72 14.96 0.17
CA LEU A 196 -8.50 15.75 -1.03
C LEU A 196 -8.15 14.82 -2.20
N SER A 197 -8.81 15.01 -3.33
CA SER A 197 -8.49 14.29 -4.58
C SER A 197 -8.32 15.27 -5.74
N ILE A 198 -7.32 15.03 -6.58
CA ILE A 198 -7.03 15.81 -7.77
C ILE A 198 -7.30 14.95 -9.00
N LEU A 199 -8.05 15.47 -9.99
CA LEU A 199 -8.35 14.83 -11.27
C LEU A 199 -9.04 13.45 -11.13
N GLN A 200 -10.00 13.29 -10.21
CA GLN A 200 -10.68 12.01 -9.94
C GLN A 200 -11.25 11.36 -11.21
N GLY A 201 -11.76 12.14 -12.16
CA GLY A 201 -12.39 11.64 -13.37
C GLY A 201 -11.43 11.25 -14.50
N LEU A 202 -10.11 11.50 -14.33
CA LEU A 202 -9.14 11.39 -15.42
C LEU A 202 -9.11 9.98 -16.06
N PHE A 203 -9.22 8.94 -15.25
CA PHE A 203 -9.17 7.55 -15.69
C PHE A 203 -10.54 6.85 -15.64
N SER A 204 -11.59 7.59 -15.95
CA SER A 204 -12.94 7.02 -16.07
C SER A 204 -13.19 6.48 -17.47
N VAL A 205 -13.76 5.27 -17.56
CA VAL A 205 -14.18 4.60 -18.80
C VAL A 205 -15.59 4.06 -18.61
N ASN A 206 -16.53 4.50 -19.44
CA ASN A 206 -17.91 4.03 -19.37
C ASN A 206 -18.09 2.68 -20.12
N THR A 207 -17.48 2.59 -21.30
CA THR A 207 -17.54 1.38 -22.13
C THR A 207 -16.15 1.11 -22.67
N ALA A 208 -15.56 0.00 -22.27
CA ALA A 208 -14.25 -0.40 -22.73
C ALA A 208 -14.32 -1.00 -24.14
N THR A 209 -13.28 -0.78 -24.93
CA THR A 209 -13.16 -1.22 -26.33
C THR A 209 -12.15 -2.36 -26.50
N GLY A 210 -11.55 -2.84 -25.39
CA GLY A 210 -10.52 -3.89 -25.40
C GLY A 210 -9.08 -3.36 -25.44
N ASN A 211 -8.90 -2.04 -25.34
CA ASN A 211 -7.60 -1.38 -25.33
C ASN A 211 -7.41 -0.52 -24.07
N GLU A 212 -8.20 -0.79 -23.04
CA GLU A 212 -8.17 -0.08 -21.76
C GLU A 212 -7.86 -1.03 -20.62
N PHE A 213 -6.77 -0.72 -19.89
CA PHE A 213 -6.28 -1.48 -18.76
C PHE A 213 -5.94 -0.55 -17.60
N TYR A 214 -6.23 -0.98 -16.36
CA TYR A 214 -5.61 -0.38 -15.17
C TYR A 214 -4.43 -1.22 -14.73
N THR A 215 -3.35 -0.56 -14.25
CA THR A 215 -2.25 -1.23 -13.57
C THR A 215 -2.18 -0.72 -12.14
N LEU A 216 -2.25 -1.64 -11.17
CA LEU A 216 -2.39 -1.38 -9.75
C LEU A 216 -1.20 -1.96 -8.98
N PRO A 217 -0.75 -1.30 -7.88
CA PRO A 217 0.31 -1.79 -6.99
C PRO A 217 -0.22 -2.76 -5.92
N ASP A 218 -1.12 -3.66 -6.28
CA ASP A 218 -1.67 -4.69 -5.40
C ASP A 218 -0.73 -5.90 -5.40
N GLY A 219 -0.19 -6.26 -4.23
CA GLY A 219 0.80 -7.33 -4.12
C GLY A 219 2.03 -7.08 -4.99
N CYS A 220 2.33 -8.00 -5.93
CA CYS A 220 3.42 -7.84 -6.90
C CYS A 220 3.11 -6.84 -8.02
N GLY A 221 1.84 -6.53 -8.21
CA GLY A 221 1.25 -5.74 -9.28
C GLY A 221 0.12 -6.47 -10.00
N ALA A 222 -0.89 -5.75 -10.45
CA ALA A 222 -2.02 -6.29 -11.18
C ALA A 222 -2.35 -5.46 -12.42
N GLU A 223 -2.58 -6.11 -13.55
CA GLU A 223 -3.28 -5.51 -14.69
C GLU A 223 -4.75 -5.94 -14.68
N VAL A 224 -5.65 -4.97 -14.88
CA VAL A 224 -7.10 -5.13 -14.90
C VAL A 224 -7.62 -4.76 -16.30
N ASP A 225 -8.05 -5.74 -17.05
CA ASP A 225 -8.70 -5.56 -18.36
C ASP A 225 -10.13 -5.02 -18.17
N LEU A 226 -10.37 -3.79 -18.60
CA LEU A 226 -11.67 -3.15 -18.45
C LEU A 226 -12.73 -3.67 -19.41
N SER A 227 -12.36 -4.43 -20.44
CA SER A 227 -13.30 -5.05 -21.37
C SER A 227 -13.80 -6.43 -20.92
N ALA A 228 -13.10 -7.07 -19.99
CA ALA A 228 -13.48 -8.37 -19.49
C ALA A 228 -14.82 -8.29 -18.72
N VAL A 229 -15.77 -9.14 -19.13
CA VAL A 229 -17.07 -9.28 -18.44
C VAL A 229 -16.87 -10.13 -17.19
N SER A 230 -17.48 -9.76 -16.10
CA SER A 230 -17.39 -10.44 -14.80
C SER A 230 -18.75 -10.60 -14.16
N GLU A 231 -18.92 -11.61 -13.30
CA GLU A 231 -20.17 -11.81 -12.54
C GLU A 231 -20.38 -10.75 -11.46
N LYS A 232 -19.30 -10.16 -10.96
CA LYS A 232 -19.30 -9.16 -9.90
C LYS A 232 -18.36 -8.02 -10.23
N PRO A 233 -18.64 -6.81 -9.76
CA PRO A 233 -17.70 -5.70 -9.91
C PRO A 233 -16.46 -5.95 -9.07
N LEU A 234 -15.28 -5.59 -9.58
CA LEU A 234 -14.07 -5.45 -8.76
C LEU A 234 -14.11 -4.08 -8.09
N THR A 235 -13.95 -4.03 -6.77
CA THR A 235 -13.82 -2.77 -6.02
C THR A 235 -12.64 -2.90 -5.08
N LEU A 236 -11.70 -1.97 -5.18
CA LEU A 236 -10.48 -1.93 -4.36
C LEU A 236 -10.27 -0.52 -3.85
N ASP A 237 -9.97 -0.40 -2.56
CA ASP A 237 -9.46 0.79 -1.92
C ASP A 237 -8.12 0.42 -1.27
N LEU A 238 -7.04 0.83 -1.92
CA LEU A 238 -5.67 0.44 -1.57
C LEU A 238 -4.97 1.62 -0.90
N GLY A 239 -4.94 1.64 0.43
CA GLY A 239 -4.10 2.58 1.16
C GLY A 239 -2.63 2.37 0.78
N VAL A 240 -1.91 3.42 0.39
CA VAL A 240 -0.48 3.32 0.08
C VAL A 240 0.27 3.01 1.37
N TYR A 241 1.09 1.95 1.33
CA TYR A 241 1.77 1.37 2.50
C TYR A 241 0.80 0.80 3.56
N GLY A 242 -0.34 0.28 3.11
CA GLY A 242 -1.36 -0.35 3.94
C GLY A 242 -2.42 0.62 4.50
N SER A 243 -3.39 0.06 5.22
CA SER A 243 -4.41 0.86 5.91
C SER A 243 -3.84 1.60 7.12
N ASP A 244 -4.46 2.72 7.49
CA ASP A 244 -4.17 3.38 8.77
C ASP A 244 -4.78 2.59 9.93
N VAL A 245 -3.95 1.76 10.58
CA VAL A 245 -4.41 0.85 11.64
C VAL A 245 -4.84 1.56 12.93
N ALA A 246 -4.62 2.86 13.08
CA ALA A 246 -5.20 3.63 14.18
C ALA A 246 -6.73 3.71 14.05
N PHE A 247 -7.27 3.74 12.84
CA PHE A 247 -8.70 3.91 12.58
C PHE A 247 -9.36 2.68 11.97
N TYR A 248 -8.64 1.90 11.17
CA TYR A 248 -9.16 0.80 10.36
C TYR A 248 -8.51 -0.53 10.75
N ASP A 249 -9.12 -1.63 10.33
CA ASP A 249 -8.48 -2.93 10.40
C ASP A 249 -7.30 -3.01 9.42
N TYR A 250 -6.36 -3.90 9.72
CA TYR A 250 -5.20 -4.08 8.88
C TYR A 250 -5.58 -4.56 7.47
N SER A 251 -5.06 -3.85 6.48
CA SER A 251 -5.05 -4.26 5.07
C SER A 251 -3.66 -3.95 4.49
N GLN A 252 -3.15 -4.86 3.69
CA GLN A 252 -1.84 -4.73 3.06
C GLN A 252 -1.74 -3.51 2.13
N GLY A 253 -2.84 -3.19 1.43
CA GLY A 253 -2.93 -2.03 0.55
C GLY A 253 -1.95 -2.06 -0.64
N ALA A 254 -1.61 -0.88 -1.11
CA ALA A 254 -0.65 -0.66 -2.18
C ALA A 254 0.78 -0.66 -1.66
N VAL A 255 1.64 -1.51 -2.22
CA VAL A 255 3.06 -1.60 -1.83
C VAL A 255 3.88 -0.44 -2.41
N LEU A 256 3.52 0.02 -3.61
CA LEU A 256 4.20 1.09 -4.36
C LEU A 256 3.27 2.31 -4.52
N PRO A 257 3.81 3.54 -4.51
CA PRO A 257 3.02 4.77 -4.60
C PRO A 257 2.71 5.16 -6.06
N PHE A 258 2.01 4.29 -6.79
CA PHE A 258 1.61 4.57 -8.17
C PHE A 258 0.26 3.96 -8.52
N PHE A 259 -0.33 4.41 -9.60
CA PHE A 259 -1.43 3.78 -10.33
C PHE A 259 -1.39 4.22 -11.79
N ALA A 260 -1.87 3.37 -12.70
CA ALA A 260 -1.74 3.68 -14.11
C ALA A 260 -2.93 3.25 -14.93
N MET A 261 -3.12 3.90 -16.08
CA MET A 261 -4.08 3.52 -17.10
C MET A 261 -3.43 3.47 -18.47
N THR A 262 -3.64 2.36 -19.17
CA THR A 262 -3.39 2.25 -20.61
C THR A 262 -4.69 2.46 -21.36
N LYS A 263 -4.67 3.32 -22.39
CA LYS A 263 -5.79 3.57 -23.32
C LYS A 263 -5.27 3.85 -24.72
N ASN A 264 -5.76 3.12 -25.71
CA ASN A 264 -5.40 3.33 -27.12
C ASN A 264 -3.88 3.42 -27.37
N SER A 265 -3.10 2.51 -26.81
CA SER A 265 -1.64 2.49 -26.86
C SER A 265 -0.91 3.67 -26.19
N TYR A 266 -1.56 4.41 -25.33
CA TYR A 266 -0.93 5.40 -24.47
C TYR A 266 -1.09 4.95 -23.01
N LEU A 267 0.03 4.82 -22.34
CA LEU A 267 0.12 4.61 -20.90
C LEU A 267 0.22 5.97 -20.20
N VAL A 268 -0.60 6.20 -19.19
CA VAL A 268 -0.43 7.27 -18.21
C VAL A 268 -0.12 6.62 -16.87
N ASN A 269 1.14 6.69 -16.45
CA ASN A 269 1.56 6.28 -15.13
C ASN A 269 1.48 7.49 -14.18
N THR A 270 0.75 7.35 -13.09
CA THR A 270 0.60 8.36 -12.05
C THR A 270 1.42 7.94 -10.84
N ILE A 271 2.46 8.70 -10.52
CA ILE A 271 3.34 8.46 -9.38
C ILE A 271 2.99 9.48 -8.29
N ILE A 272 2.70 9.01 -7.10
CA ILE A 272 2.43 9.85 -5.93
C ILE A 272 3.77 10.27 -5.35
N THR A 273 4.11 11.57 -5.47
CA THR A 273 5.45 12.07 -5.17
C THR A 273 5.58 12.71 -3.80
N ASN A 274 4.51 13.34 -3.28
CA ASN A 274 4.46 13.87 -1.92
C ASN A 274 3.11 13.51 -1.28
N GLY A 275 3.11 13.19 0.00
CA GLY A 275 1.92 12.74 0.71
C GLY A 275 1.54 11.28 0.36
N ASP A 276 2.49 10.48 -0.06
CA ASP A 276 2.27 9.08 -0.42
C ASP A 276 1.72 8.25 0.74
N ALA A 277 2.22 8.44 1.96
CA ALA A 277 1.67 7.78 3.15
C ALA A 277 0.23 8.20 3.50
N LEU A 278 -0.25 9.31 2.95
CA LEU A 278 -1.62 9.82 3.14
C LEU A 278 -2.59 9.33 2.07
N SER A 279 -2.10 8.57 1.10
CA SER A 279 -2.82 8.26 -0.14
C SER A 279 -3.60 6.96 -0.07
N GLU A 280 -4.75 6.94 -0.73
CA GLU A 280 -5.61 5.78 -0.96
C GLU A 280 -6.00 5.73 -2.45
N ILE A 281 -5.68 4.64 -3.12
CA ILE A 281 -5.99 4.42 -4.54
C ILE A 281 -7.31 3.67 -4.61
N SER A 282 -8.34 4.32 -5.17
CA SER A 282 -9.65 3.73 -5.40
C SER A 282 -9.77 3.24 -6.83
N CYS A 283 -10.07 1.96 -7.00
CA CYS A 283 -10.30 1.31 -8.29
C CYS A 283 -11.64 0.60 -8.32
N LYS A 284 -12.39 0.79 -9.39
CA LYS A 284 -13.58 0.00 -9.67
C LYS A 284 -13.64 -0.42 -11.14
N LYS A 285 -13.86 -1.72 -11.36
CA LYS A 285 -14.24 -2.27 -12.66
C LYS A 285 -15.67 -2.79 -12.54
N PHE A 286 -16.53 -2.42 -13.48
CA PHE A 286 -17.93 -2.85 -13.49
C PHE A 286 -18.09 -4.21 -14.20
N GLU A 287 -19.19 -4.89 -13.91
CA GLU A 287 -19.52 -6.22 -14.44
C GLU A 287 -19.50 -6.27 -15.96
N ASN A 288 -20.09 -5.25 -16.61
CA ASN A 288 -20.20 -5.15 -18.06
C ASN A 288 -19.07 -4.32 -18.71
N GLY A 289 -17.96 -4.23 -18.02
CA GLY A 289 -16.81 -3.45 -18.47
C GLY A 289 -16.86 -1.95 -18.09
N GLY A 290 -15.75 -1.27 -18.34
CA GLY A 290 -15.52 0.09 -17.87
C GLY A 290 -15.19 0.17 -16.39
N GLY A 291 -14.92 1.37 -15.91
CA GLY A 291 -14.50 1.59 -14.53
C GLY A 291 -13.98 2.99 -14.26
N TYR A 292 -13.40 3.16 -13.08
CA TYR A 292 -12.67 4.35 -12.69
C TYR A 292 -11.47 4.01 -11.79
N LEU A 293 -10.49 4.90 -11.80
CA LEU A 293 -9.27 4.79 -11.01
C LEU A 293 -8.80 6.19 -10.63
N TYR A 294 -8.57 6.44 -9.33
CA TYR A 294 -8.06 7.72 -8.83
C TYR A 294 -7.41 7.58 -7.46
N ASN A 295 -6.69 8.63 -7.04
CA ASN A 295 -6.09 8.75 -5.72
C ASN A 295 -6.83 9.76 -4.85
N THR A 296 -6.86 9.50 -3.54
CA THR A 296 -7.35 10.41 -2.51
C THR A 296 -6.27 10.58 -1.44
N PHE A 297 -5.94 11.83 -1.10
CA PHE A 297 -5.06 12.16 0.03
C PHE A 297 -5.92 12.36 1.29
N THR A 298 -5.61 11.66 2.37
CA THR A 298 -6.18 11.86 3.69
C THR A 298 -5.34 12.92 4.44
N ILE A 299 -5.77 14.17 4.35
CA ILE A 299 -5.05 15.32 4.95
C ILE A 299 -5.17 15.27 6.47
N THR A 300 -6.36 14.93 6.99
CA THR A 300 -6.61 14.72 8.41
C THR A 300 -7.30 13.39 8.59
N ALA A 301 -6.59 12.41 9.11
CA ALA A 301 -7.18 11.12 9.44
C ALA A 301 -8.16 11.28 10.60
N CYS A 302 -9.37 10.74 10.46
CA CYS A 302 -10.38 10.80 11.52
C CYS A 302 -11.32 9.59 11.45
N GLY A 303 -11.91 9.26 12.60
CA GLY A 303 -12.81 8.12 12.70
C GLY A 303 -13.31 7.90 14.13
N MET A 304 -14.04 6.81 14.30
CA MET A 304 -14.55 6.39 15.61
C MET A 304 -13.54 5.45 16.28
N ILE A 305 -13.13 5.78 17.49
CA ILE A 305 -12.32 4.92 18.36
C ILE A 305 -13.06 4.78 19.68
N ASP A 306 -13.37 3.57 20.10
CA ASP A 306 -14.13 3.27 21.33
C ASP A 306 -15.41 4.09 21.48
N GLY A 307 -16.15 4.24 20.38
CA GLY A 307 -17.41 4.99 20.32
C GLY A 307 -17.27 6.51 20.40
N LYS A 308 -16.06 7.05 20.34
CA LYS A 308 -15.80 8.50 20.31
C LYS A 308 -15.21 8.90 18.96
N PHE A 309 -15.64 10.02 18.42
CA PHE A 309 -15.03 10.61 17.25
C PHE A 309 -13.64 11.18 17.62
N CYS A 310 -12.64 10.79 16.87
CA CYS A 310 -11.26 11.26 17.00
C CYS A 310 -10.77 11.77 15.66
N ALA A 311 -9.98 12.83 15.68
CA ALA A 311 -9.25 13.34 14.53
C ALA A 311 -7.76 13.42 14.90
N GLY A 312 -6.91 13.05 13.95
CA GLY A 312 -5.46 13.20 14.06
C GLY A 312 -5.00 14.59 13.69
N GLU A 313 -3.68 14.80 13.69
CA GLU A 313 -3.07 16.05 13.23
C GLU A 313 -3.21 16.18 11.71
N SER A 314 -3.56 17.36 11.24
CA SER A 314 -3.61 17.69 9.82
C SER A 314 -2.20 17.69 9.23
N TYR A 315 -2.08 17.18 8.01
CA TYR A 315 -0.83 17.29 7.27
C TYR A 315 -0.64 18.72 6.77
N GLU A 316 0.51 19.30 7.06
CA GLU A 316 0.96 20.60 6.53
C GLU A 316 2.13 20.34 5.56
N GLY A 317 1.91 20.68 4.28
CA GLY A 317 2.90 20.49 3.23
C GLY A 317 2.29 20.25 1.86
N GLU A 318 3.13 19.94 0.88
CA GLU A 318 2.68 19.62 -0.47
C GLU A 318 2.19 18.18 -0.56
N VAL A 319 1.00 17.99 -1.15
CA VAL A 319 0.57 16.71 -1.71
C VAL A 319 0.63 16.82 -3.22
N SER A 320 1.18 15.80 -3.89
CA SER A 320 1.38 15.85 -5.34
C SER A 320 1.44 14.50 -6.01
N GLN A 321 1.10 14.49 -7.29
CA GLN A 321 1.21 13.34 -8.16
C GLN A 321 1.71 13.77 -9.55
N VAL A 322 2.55 12.93 -10.15
CA VAL A 322 3.17 13.16 -11.45
C VAL A 322 2.61 12.17 -12.46
N TYR A 323 2.20 12.68 -13.61
CA TYR A 323 1.65 11.91 -14.73
C TYR A 323 2.72 11.79 -15.82
N ALA A 324 3.27 10.59 -15.98
CA ALA A 324 4.20 10.25 -17.03
C ALA A 324 3.46 9.56 -18.18
N VAL A 325 3.49 10.16 -19.38
CA VAL A 325 2.78 9.63 -20.55
C VAL A 325 3.76 8.96 -21.51
N THR A 326 3.51 7.68 -21.83
CA THR A 326 4.36 6.87 -22.70
C THR A 326 3.53 6.26 -23.83
N LYS A 327 3.90 6.53 -25.09
CA LYS A 327 3.29 5.87 -26.25
C LYS A 327 3.80 4.43 -26.37
N GLY A 328 2.89 3.46 -26.50
CA GLY A 328 3.22 2.03 -26.53
C GLY A 328 3.74 1.52 -25.18
N GLY A 329 3.55 2.28 -24.08
CA GLY A 329 4.03 1.91 -22.77
C GLY A 329 3.26 0.73 -22.17
N THR A 330 3.98 -0.04 -21.34
CA THR A 330 3.49 -1.20 -20.60
C THR A 330 3.89 -1.08 -19.12
N TYR A 331 3.57 -2.06 -18.29
CA TYR A 331 4.05 -2.10 -16.91
C TYR A 331 5.59 -2.11 -16.79
N ASN A 332 6.34 -2.44 -17.85
CA ASN A 332 7.79 -2.28 -17.87
C ASN A 332 8.20 -0.81 -17.68
N ASN A 333 7.53 0.11 -18.39
CA ASN A 333 7.77 1.54 -18.26
C ASN A 333 7.31 2.08 -16.89
N ILE A 334 6.20 1.54 -16.35
CA ILE A 334 5.76 1.86 -14.99
C ILE A 334 6.88 1.52 -13.99
N SER A 335 7.43 0.31 -14.09
CA SER A 335 8.46 -0.18 -13.17
C SER A 335 9.72 0.67 -13.21
N GLU A 336 10.18 1.05 -14.40
CA GLU A 336 11.32 1.94 -14.61
C GLU A 336 11.07 3.31 -13.95
N GLN A 337 9.95 3.95 -14.29
CA GLN A 337 9.60 5.29 -13.79
C GLN A 337 9.40 5.32 -12.27
N VAL A 338 8.78 4.28 -11.69
CA VAL A 338 8.61 4.16 -10.24
C VAL A 338 9.94 3.93 -9.55
N ARG A 339 10.81 3.04 -10.09
CA ARG A 339 12.16 2.81 -9.58
C ARG A 339 12.96 4.12 -9.53
N ASP A 340 13.00 4.86 -10.64
CA ASP A 340 13.74 6.12 -10.74
C ASP A 340 13.22 7.17 -9.74
N ASN A 341 11.91 7.23 -9.54
CA ASN A 341 11.31 8.11 -8.54
C ASN A 341 11.72 7.71 -7.12
N LEU A 342 11.67 6.43 -6.77
CA LEU A 342 12.06 5.95 -5.43
C LEU A 342 13.54 6.15 -5.15
N ILE A 343 14.43 5.97 -6.15
CA ILE A 343 15.85 6.28 -6.05
C ILE A 343 16.06 7.77 -5.83
N THR A 344 15.39 8.61 -6.62
CA THR A 344 15.49 10.09 -6.51
C THR A 344 15.03 10.57 -5.13
N ARG A 345 14.00 9.96 -4.55
CA ARG A 345 13.49 10.27 -3.22
C ARG A 345 14.35 9.68 -2.08
N GLY A 346 15.34 8.87 -2.39
CA GLY A 346 16.17 8.20 -1.40
C GLY A 346 15.43 7.11 -0.63
N TYR A 347 14.42 6.48 -1.24
CA TYR A 347 13.70 5.33 -0.69
C TYR A 347 14.34 4.00 -1.12
N LEU A 348 14.97 3.98 -2.28
CA LEU A 348 15.60 2.81 -2.86
C LEU A 348 17.08 3.10 -3.19
N PRO A 349 18.03 2.20 -2.92
CA PRO A 349 19.39 2.33 -3.43
C PRO A 349 19.43 2.13 -4.96
N ASN A 350 20.41 2.74 -5.62
CA ASN A 350 20.53 2.61 -7.07
C ASN A 350 20.99 1.20 -7.49
N GLU A 351 21.80 0.58 -6.66
CA GLU A 351 22.38 -0.75 -6.91
C GLU A 351 22.65 -1.47 -5.60
N ILE A 352 22.79 -2.78 -5.65
CA ILE A 352 23.17 -3.60 -4.50
C ILE A 352 24.67 -3.31 -4.19
N SER A 353 24.97 -3.12 -2.90
CA SER A 353 26.33 -2.76 -2.44
C SER A 353 27.36 -3.88 -2.63
N ASP A 354 26.95 -5.13 -2.44
CA ASP A 354 27.82 -6.29 -2.41
C ASP A 354 27.50 -7.28 -3.53
N LYS A 355 28.57 -7.78 -4.20
CA LYS A 355 28.41 -8.84 -5.21
C LYS A 355 28.20 -10.20 -4.55
N PHE A 356 27.27 -10.96 -5.08
CA PHE A 356 26.99 -12.31 -4.62
C PHE A 356 28.09 -13.29 -5.03
N ILE A 357 28.56 -14.06 -4.05
CA ILE A 357 29.44 -15.22 -4.28
C ILE A 357 28.58 -16.47 -4.47
N ASP A 358 27.50 -16.59 -3.68
CA ASP A 358 26.51 -17.68 -3.72
C ASP A 358 25.09 -17.10 -3.73
N MET A 359 24.14 -17.89 -4.27
CA MET A 359 22.74 -17.53 -4.31
C MET A 359 22.20 -17.33 -2.89
N PRO A 360 21.56 -16.20 -2.57
CA PRO A 360 20.90 -16.01 -1.28
C PRO A 360 19.81 -17.07 -1.07
N PHE A 361 19.67 -17.52 0.16
CA PHE A 361 18.68 -18.52 0.53
C PHE A 361 18.03 -18.13 1.86
N PHE A 362 16.73 -17.87 1.83
CA PHE A 362 16.00 -17.36 2.99
C PHE A 362 15.29 -18.48 3.73
N ILE A 363 15.49 -18.58 5.04
CA ILE A 363 14.69 -19.43 5.90
C ILE A 363 14.13 -18.63 7.08
N ASN A 364 12.83 -18.74 7.30
CA ASN A 364 12.21 -18.31 8.54
C ASN A 364 12.09 -19.54 9.45
N VAL A 365 12.65 -19.47 10.64
CA VAL A 365 12.53 -20.51 11.65
C VAL A 365 11.59 -20.02 12.75
N LEU A 366 10.50 -20.76 12.96
CA LEU A 366 9.54 -20.46 14.00
C LEU A 366 9.96 -21.07 15.32
N GLY A 367 10.30 -20.24 16.30
CA GLY A 367 10.66 -20.65 17.66
C GLY A 367 9.45 -21.04 18.48
N SER A 368 8.64 -20.07 18.88
CA SER A 368 7.38 -20.33 19.58
C SER A 368 6.25 -19.53 18.94
N PRO A 369 5.09 -20.16 18.63
CA PRO A 369 3.94 -19.44 18.11
C PRO A 369 3.20 -18.60 19.17
N ASP A 370 3.16 -19.04 20.41
CA ASP A 370 2.33 -18.48 21.48
C ASP A 370 3.06 -18.24 22.83
N GLY A 371 4.38 -18.45 22.84
CA GLY A 371 5.22 -18.36 24.05
C GLY A 371 5.14 -19.57 24.98
N LYS A 372 4.37 -20.60 24.66
CA LYS A 372 4.21 -21.85 25.43
C LYS A 372 4.65 -23.05 24.62
N ALA A 373 4.16 -23.17 23.39
CA ALA A 373 4.56 -24.25 22.49
C ALA A 373 5.96 -23.97 21.93
N VAL A 374 6.86 -24.94 22.02
CA VAL A 374 8.19 -24.88 21.40
C VAL A 374 8.12 -25.61 20.07
N ALA A 375 8.25 -24.85 18.97
CA ALA A 375 8.34 -25.41 17.63
C ALA A 375 9.79 -25.64 17.21
N THR A 376 10.71 -24.77 17.65
CA THR A 376 12.14 -24.87 17.36
C THR A 376 12.93 -24.14 18.45
N THR A 377 13.91 -24.79 19.07
CA THR A 377 14.87 -24.12 19.98
C THR A 377 15.96 -23.39 19.16
N PHE A 378 16.77 -22.57 19.84
CA PHE A 378 17.93 -21.95 19.18
C PHE A 378 18.99 -23.00 18.77
N GLU A 379 19.13 -24.09 19.54
CA GLU A 379 20.03 -25.19 19.18
C GLU A 379 19.53 -25.90 17.91
N ASP A 380 18.24 -26.20 17.83
CA ASP A 380 17.60 -26.84 16.69
C ASP A 380 17.72 -25.97 15.40
N ALA A 381 17.61 -24.63 15.52
CA ALA A 381 17.78 -23.74 14.39
C ALA A 381 19.21 -23.80 13.81
N ALA A 382 20.21 -23.91 14.68
CA ALA A 382 21.60 -24.14 14.23
C ALA A 382 21.79 -25.53 13.60
N GLU A 383 21.05 -26.54 14.03
CA GLU A 383 21.03 -27.86 13.39
C GLU A 383 20.42 -27.82 12.01
N ILE A 384 19.28 -27.13 11.83
CA ILE A 384 18.63 -26.96 10.53
C ILE A 384 19.61 -26.38 9.51
N THR A 385 20.34 -25.30 9.86
CA THR A 385 21.33 -24.70 8.94
C THR A 385 22.48 -25.67 8.65
N ALA A 386 22.97 -26.41 9.64
CA ALA A 386 24.04 -27.39 9.45
C ALA A 386 23.60 -28.52 8.50
N VAL A 387 22.39 -29.05 8.65
CA VAL A 387 21.84 -30.10 7.78
C VAL A 387 21.70 -29.59 6.34
N LEU A 388 21.14 -28.39 6.13
CA LEU A 388 21.03 -27.79 4.81
C LEU A 388 22.41 -27.56 4.17
N LYS A 389 23.38 -27.10 4.95
CA LYS A 389 24.78 -26.93 4.47
C LYS A 389 25.39 -28.24 4.01
N THR A 390 25.19 -29.37 4.74
CA THR A 390 25.68 -30.70 4.33
C THR A 390 25.06 -31.17 3.02
N ARG A 391 23.87 -30.68 2.67
CA ARG A 391 23.16 -30.95 1.42
C ARG A 391 23.50 -29.98 0.30
N GLY A 392 24.41 -29.04 0.51
CA GLY A 392 24.91 -28.14 -0.51
C GLY A 392 24.29 -26.75 -0.52
N VAL A 393 23.32 -26.46 0.37
CA VAL A 393 22.76 -25.09 0.49
C VAL A 393 23.80 -24.16 1.14
N ARG A 394 23.95 -22.96 0.59
CA ARG A 394 24.91 -21.94 1.02
C ARG A 394 24.21 -20.59 1.15
N ASN A 395 24.90 -19.62 1.74
CA ASN A 395 24.43 -18.24 1.87
C ASN A 395 23.03 -18.17 2.48
N ILE A 396 22.83 -18.90 3.61
CA ILE A 396 21.55 -18.98 4.30
C ILE A 396 21.37 -17.71 5.14
N ALA A 397 20.31 -16.95 4.89
CA ALA A 397 19.80 -15.92 5.77
C ALA A 397 18.70 -16.50 6.65
N LEU A 398 19.03 -16.81 7.90
CA LEU A 398 18.08 -17.35 8.87
C LEU A 398 17.42 -16.22 9.65
N ARG A 399 16.12 -16.01 9.46
CA ARG A 399 15.28 -15.20 10.33
C ARG A 399 14.68 -16.06 11.43
N PHE A 400 14.89 -15.71 12.70
CA PHE A 400 14.27 -16.40 13.83
C PHE A 400 13.08 -15.62 14.37
N SER A 401 11.87 -16.11 14.14
CA SER A 401 10.62 -15.51 14.61
C SER A 401 10.09 -16.20 15.86
N GLY A 402 9.44 -15.45 16.76
CA GLY A 402 8.90 -15.98 18.01
C GLY A 402 9.96 -16.34 19.05
N ALA A 403 11.06 -15.58 19.12
CA ALA A 403 12.18 -15.79 20.03
C ALA A 403 11.90 -15.47 21.49
N ASN A 404 10.85 -14.72 21.78
CA ASN A 404 10.59 -14.18 23.11
C ASN A 404 9.53 -14.98 23.89
N LYS A 405 9.33 -14.64 25.17
CA LYS A 405 8.42 -15.33 26.10
C LYS A 405 6.95 -15.38 25.67
N ASN A 406 6.54 -14.50 24.76
CA ASN A 406 5.15 -14.43 24.30
C ASN A 406 5.00 -14.96 22.85
N GLY A 407 6.05 -15.49 22.26
CA GLY A 407 6.03 -16.03 20.89
C GLY A 407 5.80 -14.95 19.84
N LEU A 408 5.06 -15.30 18.78
CA LEU A 408 4.71 -14.37 17.72
C LEU A 408 3.72 -13.26 18.16
N SER A 409 2.97 -13.48 19.24
CA SER A 409 1.95 -12.56 19.73
C SER A 409 2.49 -11.38 20.51
N SER A 410 3.77 -11.16 20.56
CA SER A 410 4.33 -10.07 21.31
C SER A 410 5.17 -9.18 20.45
N VAL A 411 5.04 -8.00 20.59
CA VAL A 411 5.36 -7.17 21.71
C VAL A 411 6.67 -6.48 21.45
N SER A 412 6.63 -5.20 21.57
CA SER A 412 7.83 -4.37 21.60
C SER A 412 8.94 -5.08 22.36
N PHE A 413 10.12 -5.03 21.82
CA PHE A 413 11.30 -5.66 22.33
C PHE A 413 11.62 -5.16 23.75
N GLU A 414 11.70 -6.10 24.70
CA GLU A 414 12.28 -5.86 26.01
C GLU A 414 13.55 -6.72 26.11
N SER A 415 14.66 -6.13 26.51
CA SER A 415 16.02 -6.74 26.49
C SER A 415 16.16 -8.10 27.22
N ASP A 416 15.21 -8.44 28.09
CA ASP A 416 15.21 -9.68 28.91
C ASP A 416 14.17 -10.71 28.44
N THR A 417 13.66 -10.59 27.22
CA THR A 417 12.47 -11.34 26.78
C THR A 417 12.73 -12.67 26.07
N PHE A 418 13.98 -13.04 25.81
CA PHE A 418 14.28 -14.35 25.24
C PHE A 418 13.65 -15.47 26.05
N SER A 419 12.91 -16.38 25.38
CA SER A 419 12.30 -17.52 26.04
C SER A 419 13.36 -18.46 26.57
N SER A 420 13.30 -18.78 27.87
CA SER A 420 14.15 -19.80 28.47
C SER A 420 13.95 -21.19 27.86
N ASP A 421 12.72 -21.47 27.41
CA ASP A 421 12.35 -22.76 26.80
C ASP A 421 12.96 -22.95 25.40
N LEU A 422 13.37 -21.85 24.76
CA LEU A 422 14.11 -21.86 23.50
C LEU A 422 15.64 -21.85 23.72
N GLY A 423 16.12 -21.71 24.96
CA GLY A 423 17.54 -21.63 25.30
C GLY A 423 18.01 -20.29 25.85
N GLY A 424 17.10 -19.31 25.98
CA GLY A 424 17.41 -17.98 26.51
C GLY A 424 18.41 -17.19 25.65
N LYS A 425 18.93 -16.09 26.20
CA LYS A 425 19.89 -15.22 25.50
C LYS A 425 21.20 -15.93 25.13
N ASP A 426 21.71 -16.80 26.00
CA ASP A 426 22.95 -17.53 25.74
C ASP A 426 22.76 -18.56 24.62
N GLY A 427 21.58 -19.18 24.56
CA GLY A 427 21.20 -20.10 23.47
C GLY A 427 21.17 -19.34 22.14
N TYR A 428 20.54 -18.13 22.09
CA TYR A 428 20.52 -17.30 20.90
C TYR A 428 21.94 -16.93 20.43
N ASN A 429 22.80 -16.44 21.34
CA ASN A 429 24.19 -16.10 21.03
C ASN A 429 24.98 -17.28 20.49
N THR A 430 24.72 -18.49 21.04
CA THR A 430 25.38 -19.73 20.59
C THR A 430 24.91 -20.13 19.20
N MET A 431 23.59 -20.02 18.91
CA MET A 431 23.00 -20.24 17.60
C MET A 431 23.61 -19.29 16.57
N ALA A 432 23.55 -17.98 16.83
CA ALA A 432 24.04 -16.95 15.92
C ALA A 432 25.52 -17.16 15.57
N ARG A 433 26.37 -17.45 16.59
CA ARG A 433 27.78 -17.79 16.37
C ARG A 433 27.97 -19.04 15.49
N LYS A 434 27.24 -20.15 15.78
CA LYS A 434 27.32 -21.37 14.97
C LYS A 434 26.91 -21.14 13.51
N ILE A 435 25.90 -20.28 13.28
CA ILE A 435 25.42 -19.94 11.94
C ILE A 435 26.47 -19.11 11.21
N THR A 436 27.06 -18.08 11.86
CA THR A 436 28.10 -17.22 11.27
C THR A 436 29.37 -18.01 10.98
N GLU A 437 29.78 -18.94 11.83
CA GLU A 437 30.94 -19.85 11.59
C GLU A 437 30.73 -20.73 10.34
N GLN A 438 29.52 -20.79 9.81
CA GLN A 438 29.18 -21.56 8.61
C GLN A 438 29.00 -20.65 7.37
N ASP A 439 29.43 -19.40 7.42
CA ASP A 439 29.26 -18.38 6.37
C ASP A 439 27.78 -18.09 6.03
N ASN A 440 26.91 -18.14 7.06
CA ASN A 440 25.49 -17.81 7.00
C ASN A 440 25.18 -16.64 7.94
N THR A 441 23.99 -16.07 7.86
CA THR A 441 23.55 -14.94 8.70
C THR A 441 22.35 -15.31 9.56
N ALA A 442 22.30 -14.78 10.78
CA ALA A 442 21.18 -14.96 11.70
C ALA A 442 20.55 -13.61 12.02
N TRP A 443 19.24 -13.51 11.80
CA TRP A 443 18.45 -12.30 11.94
C TRP A 443 17.42 -12.48 13.04
N LEU A 444 17.42 -11.59 14.03
CA LEU A 444 16.43 -11.59 15.11
C LEU A 444 15.20 -10.77 14.70
N ASP A 445 14.04 -11.40 14.75
CA ASP A 445 12.76 -10.74 14.45
C ASP A 445 12.34 -9.77 15.56
N ILE A 446 12.01 -8.53 15.20
CA ILE A 446 11.71 -7.43 16.13
C ILE A 446 10.41 -6.77 15.78
N ASN A 447 9.55 -6.57 16.77
CA ASN A 447 8.36 -5.73 16.73
C ASN A 447 8.60 -4.41 17.48
N LEU A 448 8.33 -3.29 16.83
CA LEU A 448 8.50 -1.94 17.39
C LEU A 448 7.16 -1.27 17.68
N TYR A 449 6.19 -1.45 16.79
CA TYR A 449 4.90 -0.75 16.81
C TYR A 449 3.87 -1.43 17.68
N THR A 450 3.95 -2.74 17.85
CA THR A 450 3.01 -3.48 18.69
C THR A 450 3.58 -3.73 20.08
N GLY A 451 2.73 -3.72 21.09
CA GLY A 451 3.12 -3.91 22.48
C GLY A 451 2.07 -4.64 23.30
N LYS A 452 2.47 -5.13 24.48
CA LYS A 452 1.54 -5.69 25.46
C LYS A 452 0.73 -4.55 26.08
N HIS A 453 -0.59 -4.74 26.18
CA HIS A 453 -1.43 -3.82 26.92
C HIS A 453 -1.18 -3.95 28.44
N ASP A 454 -0.57 -2.96 29.04
CA ASP A 454 -0.25 -2.90 30.46
C ASP A 454 -1.09 -1.88 31.25
N GLY A 455 -2.11 -1.29 30.62
CA GLY A 455 -2.96 -0.24 31.20
C GLY A 455 -2.27 1.09 31.46
N LYS A 456 -0.97 1.17 31.31
CA LYS A 456 -0.11 2.37 31.51
C LYS A 456 0.59 2.81 30.24
N SER A 457 0.45 2.01 29.16
CA SER A 457 1.21 2.21 27.94
C SER A 457 0.81 3.51 27.22
N GLN A 458 1.76 4.07 26.51
CA GLN A 458 1.54 5.16 25.57
C GLN A 458 0.96 4.56 24.27
N SER A 459 -0.24 3.97 24.38
CA SER A 459 -0.92 3.32 23.27
C SER A 459 -1.76 4.30 22.48
N VAL A 460 -1.71 4.19 21.17
CA VAL A 460 -2.60 4.89 20.26
C VAL A 460 -3.97 4.20 20.24
N LYS A 461 -3.95 2.87 20.18
CA LYS A 461 -5.16 2.02 20.16
C LYS A 461 -4.87 0.68 20.84
N VAL A 462 -5.88 0.12 21.49
CA VAL A 462 -5.86 -1.23 22.05
C VAL A 462 -6.80 -2.11 21.24
N TYR A 463 -6.29 -3.23 20.77
CA TYR A 463 -7.09 -4.26 20.09
C TYR A 463 -7.45 -5.33 21.11
N GLU A 464 -8.74 -5.40 21.51
CA GLU A 464 -9.23 -6.32 22.55
C GLU A 464 -9.67 -7.68 22.00
N THR A 465 -9.88 -7.76 20.67
CA THR A 465 -10.29 -9.00 20.00
C THR A 465 -9.14 -9.58 19.20
N PRO A 466 -9.12 -10.93 19.00
CA PRO A 466 -8.17 -11.56 18.10
C PRO A 466 -8.22 -10.87 16.72
N SER A 467 -7.15 -10.22 16.34
CA SER A 467 -7.02 -9.58 15.04
C SER A 467 -5.96 -10.32 14.23
N LYS A 468 -6.27 -10.62 12.96
CA LYS A 468 -5.25 -11.05 11.99
C LYS A 468 -4.43 -9.82 11.63
N PHE A 469 -3.37 -9.61 12.39
CA PHE A 469 -2.46 -8.51 12.16
C PHE A 469 -1.20 -9.07 11.54
N ALA A 470 -0.94 -8.71 10.29
CA ALA A 470 0.28 -9.10 9.60
C ALA A 470 0.58 -10.62 9.65
N GLY A 471 -0.45 -11.47 9.54
CA GLY A 471 -0.31 -12.92 9.67
C GLY A 471 -0.24 -13.45 11.09
N PHE A 472 -0.27 -12.58 12.11
CA PHE A 472 -0.31 -12.96 13.53
C PHE A 472 -1.74 -12.98 14.04
N THR A 473 -2.05 -13.96 14.88
CA THR A 473 -3.28 -13.97 15.68
C THR A 473 -2.91 -13.54 17.09
N ALA A 474 -2.98 -12.26 17.38
CA ALA A 474 -2.78 -11.76 18.73
C ALA A 474 -4.11 -11.73 19.50
N ASN A 475 -4.12 -12.19 20.75
CA ASN A 475 -5.32 -12.17 21.58
C ASN A 475 -5.67 -10.75 22.06
N SER A 476 -4.66 -9.92 22.29
CA SER A 476 -4.78 -8.47 22.49
C SER A 476 -3.41 -7.84 22.34
N PHE A 477 -3.33 -6.68 21.72
CA PHE A 477 -2.08 -5.91 21.65
C PHE A 477 -2.40 -4.42 21.61
N SER A 478 -1.43 -3.62 21.97
CA SER A 478 -1.48 -2.17 21.88
C SER A 478 -0.66 -1.69 20.69
N LEU A 479 -1.16 -0.71 19.98
CA LEU A 479 -0.38 0.06 19.02
C LEU A 479 0.40 1.13 19.79
N ASN A 480 1.72 1.07 19.78
CA ASN A 480 2.59 1.97 20.51
C ASN A 480 2.58 3.38 19.91
N SER A 481 2.66 4.41 20.76
CA SER A 481 2.95 5.75 20.27
C SER A 481 4.39 5.87 19.78
N THR A 482 4.68 6.85 18.93
CA THR A 482 6.02 7.12 18.39
C THR A 482 7.07 7.34 19.49
N ASN A 483 6.69 7.95 20.63
CA ASN A 483 7.57 8.07 21.78
C ASN A 483 7.96 6.71 22.36
N ARG A 484 7.03 5.75 22.44
CA ARG A 484 7.32 4.40 22.89
C ARG A 484 8.15 3.64 21.85
N VAL A 485 7.86 3.80 20.56
CA VAL A 485 8.66 3.22 19.46
C VAL A 485 10.11 3.70 19.54
N ASN A 486 10.35 4.99 19.74
CA ASN A 486 11.68 5.55 19.88
C ASN A 486 12.42 5.01 21.15
N ALA A 487 11.69 4.81 22.25
CA ALA A 487 12.25 4.14 23.44
C ALA A 487 12.61 2.67 23.15
N ASN A 488 11.76 1.94 22.45
CA ASN A 488 12.01 0.55 22.04
C ASN A 488 13.25 0.46 21.15
N ILE A 489 13.43 1.37 20.20
CA ILE A 489 14.63 1.43 19.36
C ILE A 489 15.89 1.65 20.22
N SER A 490 15.81 2.53 21.22
CA SER A 490 16.94 2.73 22.14
C SER A 490 17.28 1.48 22.98
N GLU A 491 16.28 0.69 23.36
CA GLU A 491 16.50 -0.62 24.00
C GLU A 491 17.06 -1.65 23.01
N CYS A 492 16.63 -1.64 21.73
CA CYS A 492 17.21 -2.46 20.68
C CYS A 492 18.71 -2.22 20.53
N TYR A 493 19.18 -0.96 20.56
CA TYR A 493 20.62 -0.66 20.51
C TYR A 493 21.40 -1.31 21.65
N LYS A 494 20.88 -1.21 22.88
CA LYS A 494 21.53 -1.84 24.04
C LYS A 494 21.60 -3.36 23.89
N MET A 495 20.54 -3.95 23.36
CA MET A 495 20.48 -5.38 23.10
C MET A 495 21.48 -5.81 22.03
N ILE A 496 21.43 -5.16 20.85
CA ILE A 496 22.33 -5.45 19.71
C ILE A 496 23.79 -5.42 20.19
N SER A 497 24.16 -4.37 20.98
CA SER A 497 25.49 -4.25 21.57
C SER A 497 25.85 -5.41 22.52
N SER A 498 24.86 -6.11 23.05
CA SER A 498 25.04 -7.23 23.99
C SER A 498 24.94 -8.61 23.33
N LEU A 499 24.51 -8.68 22.06
CA LEU A 499 24.47 -9.90 21.28
C LEU A 499 25.73 -10.06 20.43
N LYS A 500 26.12 -11.29 20.14
CA LYS A 500 27.28 -11.61 19.31
C LYS A 500 26.98 -11.50 17.81
N SER A 501 25.72 -11.50 17.44
CA SER A 501 25.23 -11.16 16.11
C SER A 501 24.30 -9.95 16.27
N ALA A 502 24.54 -8.90 15.50
CA ALA A 502 23.84 -7.63 15.60
C ALA A 502 22.71 -7.49 14.57
N ASP A 503 22.44 -8.54 13.79
CA ASP A 503 21.51 -8.45 12.66
C ASP A 503 20.07 -8.61 13.12
N ILE A 504 19.21 -7.71 12.67
CA ILE A 504 17.80 -7.64 13.05
C ILE A 504 16.88 -7.64 11.82
N CYS A 505 15.68 -8.19 11.99
CA CYS A 505 14.60 -8.11 11.03
C CYS A 505 13.46 -7.27 11.60
N LEU A 506 13.14 -6.15 10.98
CA LEU A 506 11.96 -5.36 11.31
C LEU A 506 10.71 -6.07 10.81
N ASN A 507 9.85 -6.48 11.74
CA ASN A 507 8.62 -7.18 11.41
C ASN A 507 7.45 -6.21 11.25
N ASP A 508 6.81 -5.77 12.33
CA ASP A 508 5.63 -4.92 12.27
C ASP A 508 5.90 -3.53 11.63
N ALA A 509 7.09 -2.96 11.87
CA ALA A 509 7.48 -1.68 11.28
C ALA A 509 7.65 -1.72 9.75
N SER A 510 7.82 -2.92 9.17
CA SER A 510 7.83 -3.11 7.70
C SER A 510 6.43 -3.34 7.11
N MET A 511 5.40 -3.52 7.94
CA MET A 511 4.07 -3.95 7.50
C MET A 511 2.99 -2.90 7.74
N ILE A 512 3.14 -2.06 8.75
CA ILE A 512 2.11 -1.11 9.17
C ILE A 512 2.64 0.30 9.29
N LEU A 513 1.74 1.23 9.02
CA LEU A 513 1.94 2.66 9.19
C LEU A 513 0.63 3.28 9.68
N TYR A 514 0.69 4.21 10.62
CA TYR A 514 -0.50 4.72 11.29
C TYR A 514 -0.37 6.18 11.69
N THR A 515 -1.52 6.82 11.96
CA THR A 515 -1.60 8.14 12.59
C THR A 515 -1.39 7.99 14.10
N ASP A 516 -0.45 8.71 14.67
CA ASP A 516 -0.19 8.69 16.13
C ASP A 516 -1.02 9.77 16.85
N LEU A 517 -2.22 9.38 17.24
CA LEU A 517 -3.16 10.23 17.98
C LEU A 517 -2.65 10.61 19.38
N LYS A 518 -1.67 9.87 19.90
CA LYS A 518 -1.15 10.09 21.27
C LYS A 518 -0.15 11.23 21.33
N VAL A 519 0.67 11.35 20.29
CA VAL A 519 1.74 12.37 20.18
C VAL A 519 1.32 13.50 19.24
N GLY A 520 0.28 13.31 18.44
CA GLY A 520 -0.17 14.29 17.45
C GLY A 520 0.72 14.27 16.20
N LEU A 521 0.95 13.08 15.61
CA LEU A 521 1.65 12.94 14.34
C LEU A 521 0.73 12.33 13.29
N ASN A 522 0.66 12.95 12.14
CA ASN A 522 0.00 12.33 11.00
C ASN A 522 0.85 11.18 10.43
N ARG A 523 0.26 10.38 9.56
CA ARG A 523 0.87 9.17 9.01
C ARG A 523 2.16 9.43 8.23
N GLN A 524 2.26 10.57 7.53
CA GLN A 524 3.49 10.96 6.82
C GLN A 524 4.62 11.28 7.79
N GLN A 525 4.33 11.95 8.91
CA GLN A 525 5.32 12.26 9.95
C GLN A 525 5.80 10.99 10.67
N VAL A 526 4.91 10.01 10.88
CA VAL A 526 5.31 8.69 11.43
C VAL A 526 6.23 7.96 10.44
N LEU A 527 5.96 8.02 9.14
CA LEU A 527 6.85 7.47 8.11
C LEU A 527 8.24 8.10 8.17
N GLU A 528 8.33 9.42 8.22
CA GLU A 528 9.64 10.10 8.29
C GLU A 528 10.39 9.75 9.60
N ASN A 529 9.67 9.61 10.70
CA ASN A 529 10.28 9.19 11.96
C ASN A 529 10.89 7.79 11.87
N ILE A 530 10.17 6.81 11.33
CA ILE A 530 10.71 5.44 11.24
C ILE A 530 11.87 5.34 10.24
N LYS A 531 11.86 6.12 9.16
CA LYS A 531 12.99 6.21 8.24
C LYS A 531 14.26 6.67 8.95
N GLU A 532 14.17 7.80 9.67
CA GLU A 532 15.30 8.35 10.44
C GLU A 532 15.85 7.32 11.44
N LYS A 533 14.96 6.63 12.15
CA LYS A 533 15.36 5.65 13.16
C LYS A 533 15.90 4.35 12.56
N SER A 534 15.38 3.92 11.42
CA SER A 534 15.90 2.75 10.71
C SER A 534 17.31 2.99 10.15
N SER A 535 17.60 4.19 9.66
CA SER A 535 18.96 4.59 9.25
C SER A 535 19.95 4.49 10.42
N ALA A 536 19.53 4.88 11.61
CA ALA A 536 20.36 4.74 12.78
C ALA A 536 20.52 3.27 13.23
N LEU A 537 19.54 2.40 13.02
CA LEU A 537 19.64 0.96 13.29
C LEU A 537 20.62 0.28 12.32
N SER A 538 20.49 0.53 11.01
CA SER A 538 21.36 -0.08 9.99
C SER A 538 22.83 0.33 10.15
N ALA A 539 23.10 1.51 10.68
CA ALA A 539 24.48 1.95 11.00
C ALA A 539 25.18 1.11 12.09
N ASN A 540 24.44 0.28 12.84
CA ASN A 540 24.98 -0.51 13.97
C ASN A 540 24.93 -2.04 13.72
N GLY A 541 24.41 -2.51 12.61
CA GLY A 541 24.32 -3.92 12.25
C GLY A 541 23.44 -4.11 11.02
N GLY A 542 23.33 -5.35 10.54
CA GLY A 542 22.48 -5.69 9.41
C GLY A 542 21.00 -5.41 9.71
N LEU A 543 20.29 -4.85 8.73
CA LEU A 543 18.85 -4.56 8.80
C LEU A 543 18.11 -5.31 7.69
N MET A 544 17.18 -6.17 8.06
CA MET A 544 16.28 -6.88 7.16
C MET A 544 14.85 -6.38 7.36
N LEU A 545 14.05 -6.39 6.30
CA LEU A 545 12.60 -6.15 6.37
C LEU A 545 11.86 -7.47 6.19
N SER A 546 10.84 -7.71 7.00
CA SER A 546 9.98 -8.89 6.82
C SER A 546 9.01 -8.76 5.66
N TYR A 547 8.73 -7.54 5.22
CA TYR A 547 7.80 -7.16 4.16
C TYR A 547 8.31 -5.92 3.39
N PRO A 548 7.94 -5.72 2.11
CA PRO A 548 8.48 -4.64 1.29
C PRO A 548 7.93 -3.24 1.63
N ALA A 549 8.32 -2.68 2.78
CA ALA A 549 8.14 -1.27 3.08
C ALA A 549 9.12 -0.44 2.25
N VAL A 550 8.70 0.00 1.05
CA VAL A 550 9.61 0.63 0.08
C VAL A 550 10.30 1.89 0.60
N TYR A 551 9.67 2.61 1.53
CA TYR A 551 10.25 3.78 2.19
C TYR A 551 11.41 3.45 3.16
N LEU A 552 11.65 2.17 3.46
CA LEU A 552 12.77 1.68 4.28
C LEU A 552 13.84 0.92 3.48
N MET A 553 13.64 0.70 2.18
CA MET A 553 14.52 -0.16 1.36
C MET A 553 15.96 0.36 1.27
N LYS A 554 16.16 1.68 1.34
CA LYS A 554 17.52 2.24 1.30
C LYS A 554 18.38 1.78 2.48
N GLU A 555 17.77 1.50 3.61
CA GLU A 555 18.43 1.12 4.84
C GLU A 555 18.48 -0.41 5.04
N ALA A 556 17.86 -1.17 4.13
CA ALA A 556 17.71 -2.61 4.25
C ALA A 556 18.76 -3.35 3.42
N ASP A 557 19.44 -4.32 4.02
CA ASP A 557 20.31 -5.27 3.33
C ASP A 557 19.51 -6.28 2.52
N ALA A 558 18.31 -6.66 3.01
CA ALA A 558 17.42 -7.59 2.34
C ALA A 558 15.96 -7.43 2.77
N VAL A 559 15.05 -7.95 1.91
CA VAL A 559 13.62 -8.11 2.20
C VAL A 559 13.28 -9.59 2.23
N PHE A 560 12.70 -10.06 3.33
CA PHE A 560 12.55 -11.48 3.56
C PHE A 560 11.52 -12.15 2.65
N ASN A 561 10.34 -11.52 2.51
CA ASN A 561 9.20 -12.14 1.85
C ASN A 561 8.46 -11.09 1.02
N ILE A 562 8.54 -11.18 -0.31
CA ILE A 562 7.79 -10.29 -1.18
C ILE A 562 6.67 -11.03 -1.88
N PRO A 563 5.51 -10.36 -2.12
CA PRO A 563 4.40 -10.98 -2.84
C PRO A 563 4.80 -11.40 -4.25
N ASP A 564 4.40 -12.60 -4.67
CA ASP A 564 4.56 -13.12 -6.01
C ASP A 564 3.24 -13.16 -6.81
N THR A 565 2.18 -12.67 -6.20
CA THR A 565 0.86 -12.51 -6.80
C THR A 565 0.18 -11.23 -6.31
N ALA A 566 -0.89 -10.82 -6.96
CA ALA A 566 -1.76 -9.73 -6.51
C ALA A 566 -2.96 -10.30 -5.73
N ASN A 567 -3.44 -9.56 -4.71
CA ASN A 567 -4.57 -10.02 -3.90
C ASN A 567 -5.88 -10.08 -4.69
N CYS A 568 -6.02 -9.25 -5.73
CA CYS A 568 -7.20 -9.22 -6.59
C CYS A 568 -7.20 -10.27 -7.71
N VAL A 569 -6.16 -11.09 -7.84
CA VAL A 569 -6.12 -12.22 -8.78
C VAL A 569 -7.22 -13.23 -8.42
N GLY A 570 -7.86 -13.79 -9.44
CA GLY A 570 -9.06 -14.65 -9.33
C GLY A 570 -10.35 -13.93 -9.70
N ASN A 571 -10.32 -12.59 -9.85
CA ASN A 571 -11.39 -11.85 -10.51
C ASN A 571 -11.18 -11.88 -12.04
N GLU A 572 -12.26 -11.92 -12.80
CA GLU A 572 -12.20 -11.98 -14.27
C GLU A 572 -11.52 -10.74 -14.86
N GLY A 573 -10.58 -10.98 -15.77
CA GLY A 573 -9.79 -9.92 -16.42
C GLY A 573 -8.66 -9.36 -15.56
N VAL A 574 -8.29 -10.02 -14.45
CA VAL A 574 -7.17 -9.62 -13.60
C VAL A 574 -5.99 -10.57 -13.81
N THR A 575 -4.82 -10.00 -14.10
CA THR A 575 -3.55 -10.72 -14.25
C THR A 575 -2.49 -10.13 -13.33
N ALA A 576 -1.76 -10.99 -12.61
CA ALA A 576 -0.60 -10.56 -11.83
C ALA A 576 0.57 -10.20 -12.77
N VAL A 577 1.26 -9.11 -12.46
CA VAL A 577 2.46 -8.65 -13.18
C VAL A 577 3.56 -8.25 -12.18
N PRO A 578 4.85 -8.54 -12.45
CA PRO A 578 5.93 -8.41 -11.47
C PRO A 578 6.46 -6.97 -11.34
N VAL A 579 5.58 -5.99 -11.25
CA VAL A 579 6.00 -4.57 -11.13
C VAL A 579 6.88 -4.36 -9.90
N LEU A 580 6.53 -4.94 -8.76
CA LEU A 580 7.31 -4.82 -7.53
C LEU A 580 8.72 -5.39 -7.69
N GLN A 581 8.83 -6.61 -8.24
CA GLN A 581 10.11 -7.24 -8.47
C GLN A 581 10.95 -6.45 -9.46
N MET A 582 10.34 -5.95 -10.54
CA MET A 582 11.02 -5.11 -11.51
C MET A 582 11.52 -3.80 -10.90
N VAL A 583 10.81 -3.23 -9.94
CA VAL A 583 11.25 -2.04 -9.19
C VAL A 583 12.42 -2.34 -8.28
N LEU A 584 12.44 -3.49 -7.59
CA LEU A 584 13.40 -3.80 -6.54
C LEU A 584 14.67 -4.51 -7.05
N HIS A 585 14.56 -5.32 -8.11
CA HIS A 585 15.66 -6.17 -8.58
C HIS A 585 16.89 -5.36 -9.02
N GLY A 586 18.06 -5.80 -8.57
CA GLY A 586 19.32 -5.07 -8.77
C GLY A 586 19.55 -3.91 -7.80
N SER A 587 18.53 -3.56 -6.98
CA SER A 587 18.63 -2.52 -5.94
C SER A 587 18.65 -3.11 -4.53
N VAL A 588 17.84 -4.15 -4.27
CA VAL A 588 17.72 -4.81 -2.96
C VAL A 588 17.59 -6.32 -3.17
N ILE A 589 18.19 -7.09 -2.26
CA ILE A 589 18.04 -8.55 -2.21
C ILE A 589 16.65 -8.89 -1.64
N TYR A 590 15.96 -9.84 -2.24
CA TYR A 590 14.66 -10.27 -1.71
C TYR A 590 14.38 -11.76 -1.86
N GLY A 591 13.68 -12.31 -0.86
CA GLY A 591 13.15 -13.67 -0.89
C GLY A 591 11.79 -13.75 -1.55
N SER A 592 11.49 -14.88 -2.17
CA SER A 592 10.15 -15.22 -2.68
C SER A 592 9.14 -15.37 -1.54
N SER A 593 7.87 -15.53 -1.87
CA SER A 593 6.91 -16.14 -0.94
C SER A 593 7.38 -17.52 -0.51
N TYR A 594 6.98 -17.97 0.70
CA TYR A 594 7.43 -19.28 1.22
C TYR A 594 7.02 -20.42 0.29
N MET A 595 8.00 -21.09 -0.31
CA MET A 595 7.77 -22.16 -1.28
C MET A 595 7.09 -23.40 -0.69
N ASN A 596 7.15 -23.61 0.62
CA ASN A 596 6.47 -24.70 1.31
C ASN A 596 5.09 -24.31 1.89
N ILE A 597 4.62 -23.08 1.67
CA ILE A 597 3.29 -22.60 2.09
C ILE A 597 2.60 -21.93 0.91
N THR A 598 2.56 -22.55 -0.22
CA THR A 598 1.88 -22.03 -1.42
C THR A 598 0.85 -23.03 -1.92
N ASN A 599 -0.13 -22.56 -2.69
CA ASN A 599 -1.05 -23.41 -3.44
C ASN A 599 -0.45 -23.92 -4.76
N LEU A 600 0.74 -23.46 -5.13
CA LEU A 600 1.47 -23.94 -6.30
C LEU A 600 2.13 -25.27 -6.02
N SER A 601 2.40 -26.06 -7.07
CA SER A 601 3.34 -27.17 -6.96
C SER A 601 4.73 -26.63 -6.63
N ALA A 602 5.60 -27.43 -6.01
CA ALA A 602 6.96 -27.00 -5.70
C ALA A 602 7.75 -26.58 -6.95
N GLU A 603 7.52 -27.26 -8.07
CA GLU A 603 8.09 -26.94 -9.39
C GLU A 603 7.60 -25.59 -9.89
N ASP A 604 6.27 -25.31 -9.86
CA ASP A 604 5.71 -24.03 -10.26
C ASP A 604 6.12 -22.88 -9.32
N ALA A 605 6.29 -23.14 -8.03
CA ALA A 605 6.80 -22.16 -7.08
C ALA A 605 8.26 -21.77 -7.39
N LEU A 606 9.11 -22.76 -7.77
CA LEU A 606 10.46 -22.48 -8.22
C LEU A 606 10.46 -21.67 -9.54
N LEU A 607 9.67 -22.10 -10.52
CA LEU A 607 9.57 -21.40 -11.80
C LEU A 607 9.10 -19.95 -11.60
N LYS A 608 8.16 -19.71 -10.66
CA LYS A 608 7.71 -18.36 -10.32
C LYS A 608 8.81 -17.52 -9.69
N ALA A 609 9.59 -18.09 -8.79
CA ALA A 609 10.73 -17.39 -8.19
C ALA A 609 11.79 -17.05 -9.25
N ILE A 610 12.06 -17.96 -10.19
CA ILE A 610 12.99 -17.76 -11.31
C ILE A 610 12.49 -16.67 -12.26
N GLU A 611 11.20 -16.72 -12.65
CA GLU A 611 10.57 -15.70 -13.50
C GLU A 611 10.71 -14.30 -12.90
N TYR A 612 10.57 -14.18 -11.58
CA TYR A 612 10.56 -12.92 -10.84
C TYR A 612 11.93 -12.52 -10.26
N GLY A 613 12.98 -13.30 -10.53
CA GLY A 613 14.33 -13.03 -10.03
C GLY A 613 14.44 -13.11 -8.50
N SER A 614 13.58 -13.86 -7.82
CA SER A 614 13.52 -13.95 -6.37
C SER A 614 14.44 -15.07 -5.85
N ALA A 615 15.08 -14.83 -4.70
CA ALA A 615 15.78 -15.87 -3.98
C ALA A 615 14.79 -16.85 -3.32
N PRO A 616 15.09 -18.16 -3.24
CA PRO A 616 14.22 -19.13 -2.58
C PRO A 616 13.97 -18.82 -1.10
N SER A 617 12.73 -19.00 -0.63
CA SER A 617 12.33 -18.75 0.75
C SER A 617 11.49 -19.89 1.33
N PHE A 618 11.74 -20.26 2.59
CA PHE A 618 11.02 -21.33 3.30
C PHE A 618 10.68 -20.93 4.74
N LEU A 619 9.59 -21.49 5.26
CA LEU A 619 9.25 -21.46 6.70
C LEU A 619 9.46 -22.84 7.30
N PHE A 620 10.29 -22.95 8.35
CA PHE A 620 10.62 -24.21 8.98
C PHE A 620 10.32 -24.25 10.48
N THR A 621 10.04 -25.46 10.95
CA THR A 621 10.08 -25.86 12.36
C THR A 621 10.96 -27.10 12.52
N HIS A 622 11.42 -27.33 13.74
CA HIS A 622 12.14 -28.58 14.09
C HIS A 622 11.19 -29.64 14.65
N ASN A 623 10.06 -29.22 15.25
CA ASN A 623 9.10 -30.17 15.83
C ASN A 623 8.59 -31.16 14.77
N SER A 624 8.75 -32.45 15.04
CA SER A 624 8.43 -33.57 14.14
C SER A 624 6.91 -33.70 13.86
N GLU A 625 6.05 -33.18 14.73
CA GLU A 625 4.60 -33.22 14.56
C GLU A 625 4.10 -32.07 13.65
N SER A 626 4.96 -31.13 13.33
CA SER A 626 4.62 -30.00 12.45
C SER A 626 4.70 -30.40 10.99
N ASN A 627 3.71 -30.02 10.19
CA ASN A 627 3.76 -30.11 8.74
C ASN A 627 4.80 -29.16 8.11
N LEU A 628 5.41 -28.27 8.90
CA LEU A 628 6.51 -27.39 8.51
C LEU A 628 7.88 -27.94 8.95
N ASN A 629 7.94 -29.19 9.41
CA ASN A 629 9.18 -29.79 9.84
C ASN A 629 10.22 -29.81 8.72
N TYR A 630 11.39 -29.24 8.98
CA TYR A 630 12.47 -29.09 8.00
C TYR A 630 12.90 -30.39 7.34
N ASN A 631 12.85 -31.52 8.07
CA ASN A 631 13.26 -32.83 7.55
C ASN A 631 12.38 -33.31 6.38
N VAL A 632 11.10 -32.90 6.35
CA VAL A 632 10.19 -33.22 5.26
C VAL A 632 10.65 -32.56 3.94
N TYR A 633 11.24 -31.39 4.06
CA TYR A 633 11.60 -30.54 2.90
C TYR A 633 13.10 -30.54 2.58
N ALA A 634 13.98 -30.97 3.48
CA ALA A 634 15.41 -30.70 3.36
C ALA A 634 16.09 -31.22 2.08
N SER A 635 15.67 -32.38 1.54
CA SER A 635 16.20 -32.90 0.27
C SER A 635 15.70 -32.04 -0.90
N HIS A 636 14.40 -31.79 -0.93
CA HIS A 636 13.77 -30.98 -1.97
C HIS A 636 14.27 -29.53 -1.94
N THR A 637 14.46 -28.96 -0.76
CA THR A 637 15.07 -27.63 -0.58
C THR A 637 16.45 -27.54 -1.22
N ALA A 638 17.27 -28.57 -1.08
CA ALA A 638 18.61 -28.61 -1.68
C ALA A 638 18.56 -28.70 -3.20
N GLU A 639 17.61 -29.44 -3.77
CA GLU A 639 17.38 -29.52 -5.20
C GLU A 639 16.92 -28.15 -5.77
N LEU A 640 15.92 -27.52 -5.14
CA LEU A 640 15.43 -26.19 -5.52
C LEU A 640 16.55 -25.12 -5.43
N TYR A 641 17.41 -25.20 -4.40
CA TYR A 641 18.55 -24.30 -4.27
C TYR A 641 19.56 -24.49 -5.42
N ALA A 642 19.86 -25.72 -5.78
CA ALA A 642 20.80 -26.02 -6.88
C ALA A 642 20.29 -25.49 -8.21
N ASP A 643 18.98 -25.52 -8.45
CA ASP A 643 18.35 -24.92 -9.61
C ASP A 643 18.34 -23.38 -9.53
N ALA A 644 17.88 -22.81 -8.43
CA ALA A 644 17.84 -21.36 -8.24
C ALA A 644 19.24 -20.72 -8.35
N LYS A 645 20.30 -21.43 -7.96
CA LYS A 645 21.68 -20.96 -8.06
C LYS A 645 22.10 -20.60 -9.49
N LYS A 646 21.44 -21.16 -10.50
CA LYS A 646 21.67 -20.80 -11.90
C LYS A 646 21.30 -19.34 -12.20
N LEU A 647 20.43 -18.70 -11.39
CA LEU A 647 20.11 -17.26 -11.50
C LEU A 647 21.22 -16.33 -10.97
N LEU A 648 22.21 -16.85 -10.26
CA LEU A 648 23.28 -16.02 -9.66
C LEU A 648 23.86 -14.97 -10.60
N PRO A 649 24.07 -15.24 -11.91
CA PRO A 649 24.64 -14.24 -12.84
C PRO A 649 23.76 -13.01 -13.09
N VAL A 650 22.48 -13.03 -12.70
CA VAL A 650 21.53 -11.93 -12.94
C VAL A 650 21.00 -11.29 -11.65
N MET A 651 21.37 -11.81 -10.48
CA MET A 651 20.82 -11.38 -9.19
C MET A 651 21.15 -9.92 -8.82
N ASP A 652 22.25 -9.36 -9.33
CA ASP A 652 22.67 -7.97 -9.13
C ASP A 652 22.28 -7.05 -10.31
N MET A 653 21.58 -7.57 -11.31
CA MET A 653 21.15 -6.82 -12.49
C MET A 653 19.74 -6.30 -12.33
N LYS A 654 19.43 -5.15 -12.94
CA LYS A 654 18.04 -4.66 -12.98
C LYS A 654 17.22 -5.48 -13.97
N ILE A 655 15.96 -5.79 -13.61
CA ILE A 655 15.00 -6.29 -14.59
C ILE A 655 14.55 -5.10 -15.46
N THR A 656 14.77 -5.18 -16.76
CA THR A 656 14.43 -4.14 -17.74
C THR A 656 13.14 -4.40 -18.47
N SER A 657 12.75 -5.67 -18.66
CA SER A 657 11.44 -6.04 -19.18
C SER A 657 10.98 -7.42 -18.72
N HIS A 658 9.68 -7.60 -18.73
CA HIS A 658 8.99 -8.87 -18.50
C HIS A 658 7.83 -8.96 -19.48
N GLU A 659 7.66 -10.10 -20.14
CA GLU A 659 6.63 -10.28 -21.16
C GLU A 659 6.18 -11.74 -21.28
N LEU A 660 4.90 -11.95 -21.56
CA LEU A 660 4.35 -13.23 -22.00
C LEU A 660 4.63 -13.37 -23.52
N VAL A 661 5.59 -14.21 -23.90
CA VAL A 661 6.02 -14.35 -25.31
C VAL A 661 5.17 -15.31 -26.12
N VAL A 662 4.70 -16.39 -25.49
CA VAL A 662 3.66 -17.30 -26.00
C VAL A 662 2.87 -17.83 -24.80
N PRO A 663 1.66 -18.37 -24.96
CA PRO A 663 0.87 -18.88 -23.84
C PRO A 663 1.67 -19.81 -22.94
N GLY A 664 1.77 -19.46 -21.65
CA GLY A 664 2.49 -20.21 -20.64
C GLY A 664 4.02 -20.09 -20.67
N VAL A 665 4.59 -19.20 -21.50
CA VAL A 665 6.04 -18.93 -21.52
C VAL A 665 6.30 -17.44 -21.30
N TYR A 666 7.02 -17.14 -20.24
CA TYR A 666 7.43 -15.78 -19.90
C TYR A 666 8.90 -15.57 -20.21
N LYS A 667 9.23 -14.32 -20.54
CA LYS A 667 10.59 -13.85 -20.77
C LYS A 667 10.86 -12.67 -19.83
N THR A 668 11.87 -12.80 -19.00
CA THR A 668 12.41 -11.73 -18.15
C THR A 668 13.76 -11.29 -18.72
N THR A 669 13.89 -10.01 -19.02
CA THR A 669 15.13 -9.42 -19.54
C THR A 669 15.79 -8.58 -18.47
N TYR A 670 17.09 -8.75 -18.32
CA TYR A 670 17.94 -8.04 -17.36
C TYR A 670 18.89 -7.09 -18.07
N ASP A 671 19.64 -6.30 -17.30
CA ASP A 671 20.73 -5.50 -17.83
C ASP A 671 21.66 -6.32 -18.74
N TYR A 672 22.33 -5.66 -19.66
CA TYR A 672 23.23 -6.26 -20.64
C TYR A 672 22.56 -7.31 -21.55
N ASN A 673 21.22 -7.22 -21.70
CA ASN A 673 20.40 -8.15 -22.51
C ASN A 673 20.50 -9.62 -22.07
N LYS A 674 20.77 -9.87 -20.79
CA LYS A 674 20.59 -11.20 -20.22
C LYS A 674 19.12 -11.55 -20.17
N VAL A 675 18.78 -12.78 -20.53
CA VAL A 675 17.39 -13.23 -20.67
C VAL A 675 17.15 -14.53 -19.91
N VAL A 676 16.06 -14.59 -19.20
CA VAL A 676 15.51 -15.80 -18.60
C VAL A 676 14.17 -16.12 -19.26
N TYR A 677 14.04 -17.28 -19.88
CA TYR A 677 12.76 -17.81 -20.33
C TYR A 677 12.25 -18.87 -19.34
N VAL A 678 10.99 -18.79 -18.97
CA VAL A 678 10.33 -19.76 -18.08
C VAL A 678 9.12 -20.36 -18.79
N ASN A 679 9.07 -21.70 -18.88
CA ASN A 679 8.01 -22.45 -19.53
C ASN A 679 7.15 -23.20 -18.50
N TYR A 680 5.94 -22.75 -18.27
CA TYR A 680 4.94 -23.41 -17.41
C TYR A 680 4.15 -24.52 -18.12
N ASN A 681 4.38 -24.75 -19.42
CA ASN A 681 3.68 -25.77 -20.16
C ASN A 681 4.21 -27.19 -19.85
N PRO A 682 3.38 -28.23 -19.93
CA PRO A 682 3.81 -29.62 -19.77
C PRO A 682 4.52 -30.17 -21.02
N ALA A 683 4.83 -29.35 -22.01
CA ALA A 683 5.51 -29.69 -23.25
C ALA A 683 6.67 -28.72 -23.52
N VAL A 684 7.62 -29.18 -24.31
CA VAL A 684 8.73 -28.36 -24.84
C VAL A 684 8.16 -27.25 -25.72
N VAL A 685 8.65 -26.05 -25.58
CA VAL A 685 8.25 -24.88 -26.38
C VAL A 685 9.49 -24.25 -27.00
N GLU A 686 9.41 -23.91 -28.29
CA GLU A 686 10.45 -23.14 -28.98
C GLU A 686 10.05 -21.66 -29.09
N VAL A 687 10.92 -20.76 -28.65
CA VAL A 687 10.76 -19.31 -28.77
C VAL A 687 12.02 -18.70 -29.38
N ASN A 688 11.88 -18.12 -30.58
CA ASN A 688 12.99 -17.47 -31.29
C ASN A 688 14.25 -18.37 -31.45
N GLY A 689 14.06 -19.67 -31.71
CA GLY A 689 15.14 -20.64 -31.85
C GLY A 689 15.71 -21.19 -30.52
N VAL A 690 15.14 -20.80 -29.40
CA VAL A 690 15.49 -21.32 -28.07
C VAL A 690 14.47 -22.40 -27.67
N MET A 691 14.97 -23.62 -27.44
CA MET A 691 14.18 -24.73 -26.93
C MET A 691 14.11 -24.66 -25.41
N ILE A 692 12.90 -24.58 -24.84
CA ILE A 692 12.67 -24.55 -23.39
C ILE A 692 11.91 -25.82 -23.03
N SER A 693 12.49 -26.66 -22.20
CA SER A 693 11.89 -27.95 -21.77
C SER A 693 10.55 -27.71 -21.07
N ALA A 694 9.75 -28.78 -20.96
CA ALA A 694 8.51 -28.76 -20.19
C ALA A 694 8.79 -28.43 -18.71
N LYS A 695 8.03 -27.52 -18.12
CA LYS A 695 8.18 -27.11 -16.71
C LYS A 695 9.63 -26.76 -16.35
N ASP A 696 10.30 -25.98 -17.20
CA ASP A 696 11.72 -25.68 -17.05
C ASP A 696 12.01 -24.22 -17.50
N TYR A 697 13.24 -23.82 -17.43
CA TYR A 697 13.69 -22.49 -17.78
C TYR A 697 15.07 -22.50 -18.47
N VAL A 698 15.39 -21.41 -19.19
CA VAL A 698 16.67 -21.24 -19.86
C VAL A 698 17.18 -19.82 -19.61
N ILE A 699 18.47 -19.70 -19.28
CA ILE A 699 19.18 -18.42 -19.11
C ILE A 699 20.14 -18.24 -20.28
N ILE A 700 20.08 -17.06 -20.93
CA ILE A 700 20.90 -16.72 -22.11
C ILE A 700 21.69 -15.46 -21.86
#